data_c63dbc2bc32d123d622e6cef4495d883
#
_entry.id   c63dbc2bc32d123d622e6cef4495d883
#
_cell.length_a   1.000
_cell.length_b   1.000
_cell.length_c   1.000
_cell.angle_alpha   90.00
_cell.angle_beta   90.00
_cell.angle_gamma   90.00
#
_symmetry.space_group_name_H-M   'P 1'
#
loop_
_entity.id
_entity.type
_entity.pdbx_description
1 polymer ?
#
loop_
_entity_poly.entity_id
_entity_poly.type
_entity_poly.pdbx_seq_one_letter_code
_entity_poly.pdbx_strand_id
1 'polypeptide(L)'
;MERKNWFNKEIEEIEKELKTHRENGLTQEQVKQIREQKGYNELQAGKKKSLFQRFLDQFKDFSIIILIIAAVVSGVVGVQQGNGITDTIIILIVVLVNAIIGVAQESKAEKSLEALQKLSDHASKVIRDGNMQVVPAKELVPGDLVVLDTGDYIPADLRIVEEVNLKSQESSLTGESVPVEKTSEIIEETEIGIGDRKNMLFSSSLVTYGRGKGIVVETGMTTEVGKIAGMINSTEKQETPLQQKLNKLGKTLGIAALIICVVIFVVGLIQGKEPIQMFMTAVSLAVAAIPEGLAAVSTIVLAIGVQKMVKKNAIVKRLPAVETLGSSTVICSDKTGTLTQNKMTVEKVFWNDAIRDLSNIQEDEIDKELKKLVYANMLCNDTKISQDGTLTGDPTETALVDMAFNLNFDPSIYDRTPRVQEIPFDSDRKLMTTVNEMNGKYVVFTKGGIDELLKRCSAYEINNEVHQNINEHVNQIREKNEEMAKDALRVLGCAYKEIDHIPSKEEMKQIENDLIFIGMVGMIDPPREEAKVAVEKCKTAGIKVVMITGDHKITATAIAKKLGILENDDEAITGAELEKMTDEELAQNVRKYSVYARVSPEHKVRIVNAWQKNGEVVAMTGDGVNDSPALKKADIGCAMGIVGTDVAKEAADVILTDDNFATVVSAVEEGRRIYDNILKVIQFLLSSNVGEIIVLFFATLLTPLFSKWFGITDINSLEILLPIHILWINLVTDSLPALSLAFDPANSDIMERKPVKPGKGVFTKGMTWRVIYQGIMIGGLTLAAFMIGLGTTKIPINGLTLDQSKIEVGQTMAFVTLALSELTHVFNVRNNKKSIFKTGIFNNMKLIGAVVISALLVFVILWIPGLREIFSIPVLPTENIVELVCLVLAPIVIVEIFKLFKINGGEE
;
A
#
# COMPACT_ATOMS: atom_id res chain seq x y z
N MET A 1 -18.07 16.37 -33.30
CA MET A 1 -19.07 16.94 -32.38
C MET A 1 -18.78 18.41 -32.30
N GLU A 2 -19.78 19.26 -32.55
CA GLU A 2 -19.63 20.71 -32.37
C GLU A 2 -19.25 21.04 -30.92
N ARG A 3 -18.26 21.93 -30.77
CA ARG A 3 -17.76 22.37 -29.48
C ARG A 3 -18.81 23.21 -28.79
N LYS A 4 -19.46 22.73 -27.73
CA LYS A 4 -20.40 23.52 -26.96
C LYS A 4 -19.59 24.42 -26.00
N ASN A 5 -19.78 25.75 -26.16
CA ASN A 5 -19.12 26.73 -25.30
C ASN A 5 -20.01 26.99 -24.08
N TRP A 6 -19.85 26.21 -23.01
CA TRP A 6 -20.65 26.33 -21.79
C TRP A 6 -20.37 27.59 -20.99
N PHE A 7 -19.19 28.20 -21.16
CA PHE A 7 -18.79 29.42 -20.44
C PHE A 7 -19.51 30.68 -20.89
N ASN A 8 -20.03 30.71 -22.10
CA ASN A 8 -20.76 31.88 -22.64
C ASN A 8 -22.29 31.69 -22.63
N LYS A 9 -22.80 30.69 -21.90
CA LYS A 9 -24.24 30.48 -21.71
C LYS A 9 -24.69 30.96 -20.33
N GLU A 10 -25.92 31.52 -20.32
CA GLU A 10 -26.60 31.80 -19.06
C GLU A 10 -26.94 30.50 -18.31
N ILE A 11 -26.97 30.60 -16.97
CA ILE A 11 -27.25 29.43 -16.11
C ILE A 11 -28.64 28.84 -16.42
N GLU A 12 -29.64 29.70 -16.70
CA GLU A 12 -31.00 29.29 -17.05
C GLU A 12 -31.08 28.51 -18.38
N GLU A 13 -30.21 28.84 -19.33
CA GLU A 13 -30.11 28.10 -20.59
C GLU A 13 -29.49 26.69 -20.35
N ILE A 14 -28.47 26.62 -19.50
CA ILE A 14 -27.84 25.36 -19.12
C ILE A 14 -28.81 24.46 -18.35
N GLU A 15 -29.57 25.01 -17.41
CA GLU A 15 -30.64 24.31 -16.67
C GLU A 15 -31.67 23.67 -17.63
N LYS A 16 -32.11 24.45 -18.64
CA LYS A 16 -33.08 23.95 -19.65
C LYS A 16 -32.48 22.88 -20.55
N GLU A 17 -31.22 23.04 -20.98
CA GLU A 17 -30.58 22.13 -21.89
C GLU A 17 -30.27 20.81 -21.22
N LEU A 18 -29.79 20.83 -19.96
CA LEU A 18 -29.46 19.65 -19.18
C LEU A 18 -30.62 19.11 -18.34
N LYS A 19 -31.78 19.79 -18.37
CA LYS A 19 -33.01 19.44 -17.63
C LYS A 19 -32.76 19.33 -16.12
N THR A 20 -31.92 20.19 -15.56
CA THR A 20 -31.55 20.24 -14.15
C THR A 20 -32.08 21.51 -13.48
N HIS A 21 -31.90 21.66 -12.17
CA HIS A 21 -32.29 22.84 -11.40
C HIS A 21 -31.19 23.16 -10.38
N ARG A 22 -30.81 24.48 -10.29
CA ARG A 22 -29.72 24.99 -9.43
C ARG A 22 -29.92 24.79 -7.93
N GLU A 23 -31.12 24.44 -7.46
CA GLU A 23 -31.41 24.21 -6.04
C GLU A 23 -31.61 22.70 -5.76
N ASN A 24 -32.32 22.00 -6.62
CA ASN A 24 -32.78 20.66 -6.40
C ASN A 24 -31.94 19.61 -7.13
N GLY A 25 -31.17 20.00 -8.15
CA GLY A 25 -30.41 19.10 -9.02
C GLY A 25 -31.31 18.19 -9.87
N LEU A 26 -30.78 17.08 -10.32
CA LEU A 26 -31.49 16.04 -11.07
C LEU A 26 -32.25 15.08 -10.13
N THR A 27 -33.32 14.45 -10.65
CA THR A 27 -33.95 13.30 -9.98
C THR A 27 -33.18 12.01 -10.22
N GLN A 28 -33.30 11.04 -9.33
CA GLN A 28 -32.63 9.72 -9.48
C GLN A 28 -33.01 9.01 -10.79
N GLU A 29 -34.23 9.21 -11.27
CA GLU A 29 -34.71 8.61 -12.51
C GLU A 29 -34.06 9.26 -13.74
N GLN A 30 -33.88 10.59 -13.73
CA GLN A 30 -33.15 11.32 -14.77
C GLN A 30 -31.67 10.91 -14.80
N VAL A 31 -31.04 10.79 -13.65
CA VAL A 31 -29.64 10.34 -13.54
C VAL A 31 -29.47 8.96 -14.19
N LYS A 32 -30.39 8.02 -13.91
CA LYS A 32 -30.33 6.68 -14.50
C LYS A 32 -30.45 6.72 -16.03
N GLN A 33 -31.41 7.49 -16.56
CA GLN A 33 -31.63 7.63 -18.00
C GLN A 33 -30.41 8.28 -18.71
N ILE A 34 -29.86 9.34 -18.11
CA ILE A 34 -28.66 10.02 -18.68
C ILE A 34 -27.46 9.09 -18.65
N ARG A 35 -27.26 8.33 -17.56
CA ARG A 35 -26.18 7.35 -17.43
C ARG A 35 -26.28 6.22 -18.47
N GLU A 36 -27.47 5.75 -18.77
CA GLU A 36 -27.69 4.75 -19.83
C GLU A 36 -27.32 5.29 -21.22
N GLN A 37 -27.50 6.58 -21.48
CA GLN A 37 -27.19 7.24 -22.76
C GLN A 37 -25.74 7.70 -22.88
N LYS A 38 -25.16 8.27 -21.83
CA LYS A 38 -23.84 8.92 -21.81
C LYS A 38 -22.73 8.02 -21.25
N GLY A 39 -23.07 6.99 -20.49
CA GLY A 39 -22.11 6.13 -19.79
C GLY A 39 -21.66 6.71 -18.46
N TYR A 40 -20.58 6.14 -17.93
CA TYR A 40 -19.95 6.56 -16.69
C TYR A 40 -18.94 7.70 -16.91
N ASN A 41 -18.72 8.53 -15.89
CA ASN A 41 -17.68 9.56 -15.88
C ASN A 41 -16.30 8.93 -15.66
N GLU A 42 -15.80 8.26 -16.68
CA GLU A 42 -14.51 7.56 -16.68
C GLU A 42 -13.72 7.90 -17.94
N LEU A 43 -12.42 8.06 -17.78
CA LEU A 43 -11.51 8.11 -18.94
C LEU A 43 -11.37 6.71 -19.52
N GLN A 44 -11.55 6.56 -20.84
CA GLN A 44 -11.36 5.27 -21.48
C GLN A 44 -9.92 4.83 -21.33
N ALA A 45 -9.68 3.76 -20.58
CA ALA A 45 -8.41 3.06 -20.63
C ALA A 45 -8.11 2.61 -22.06
N GLY A 46 -6.83 2.67 -22.46
CA GLY A 46 -6.40 2.24 -23.78
C GLY A 46 -6.97 0.87 -24.16
N LYS A 47 -7.20 0.61 -25.44
CA LYS A 47 -7.79 -0.66 -25.92
C LYS A 47 -7.07 -1.85 -25.32
N LYS A 48 -7.80 -2.65 -24.54
CA LYS A 48 -7.27 -3.89 -23.94
C LYS A 48 -6.92 -4.84 -25.09
N LYS A 49 -5.74 -5.46 -25.01
CA LYS A 49 -5.37 -6.53 -25.93
C LYS A 49 -6.37 -7.69 -25.79
N SER A 50 -6.90 -8.18 -26.89
CA SER A 50 -7.74 -9.38 -26.90
C SER A 50 -6.93 -10.61 -26.48
N LEU A 51 -7.59 -11.66 -25.97
CA LEU A 51 -6.92 -12.93 -25.63
C LEU A 51 -6.13 -13.49 -26.83
N PHE A 52 -6.66 -13.33 -28.02
CA PHE A 52 -5.98 -13.76 -29.24
C PHE A 52 -4.73 -12.92 -29.54
N GLN A 53 -4.77 -11.61 -29.36
CA GLN A 53 -3.58 -10.76 -29.51
C GLN A 53 -2.49 -11.12 -28.48
N ARG A 54 -2.87 -11.39 -27.23
CA ARG A 54 -1.93 -11.86 -26.19
C ARG A 54 -1.32 -13.21 -26.56
N PHE A 55 -2.14 -14.11 -27.10
CA PHE A 55 -1.66 -15.39 -27.59
C PHE A 55 -0.62 -15.21 -28.70
N LEU A 56 -0.85 -14.34 -29.66
CA LEU A 56 0.11 -14.01 -30.70
C LEU A 56 1.36 -13.32 -30.15
N ASP A 57 1.22 -12.48 -29.12
CA ASP A 57 2.36 -11.80 -28.50
C ASP A 57 3.29 -12.78 -27.79
N GLN A 58 2.80 -13.93 -27.29
CA GLN A 58 3.65 -14.98 -26.71
C GLN A 58 4.68 -15.51 -27.72
N PHE A 59 4.34 -15.56 -28.99
CA PHE A 59 5.26 -16.02 -30.03
C PHE A 59 6.42 -15.05 -30.32
N LYS A 60 6.43 -13.87 -29.71
CA LYS A 60 7.56 -12.92 -29.74
C LYS A 60 8.55 -13.19 -28.61
N ASP A 61 8.22 -14.08 -27.67
CA ASP A 61 9.12 -14.47 -26.59
C ASP A 61 10.36 -15.17 -27.14
N PHE A 62 11.53 -14.83 -26.59
CA PHE A 62 12.81 -15.34 -27.07
C PHE A 62 12.90 -16.87 -26.96
N SER A 63 12.38 -17.47 -25.89
CA SER A 63 12.36 -18.92 -25.67
C SER A 63 11.50 -19.62 -26.70
N ILE A 64 10.31 -19.08 -26.99
CA ILE A 64 9.40 -19.65 -27.98
C ILE A 64 9.99 -19.54 -29.40
N ILE A 65 10.67 -18.44 -29.72
CA ILE A 65 11.36 -18.30 -31.01
C ILE A 65 12.44 -19.38 -31.16
N ILE A 66 13.24 -19.64 -30.13
CA ILE A 66 14.25 -20.71 -30.16
C ILE A 66 13.60 -22.08 -30.37
N LEU A 67 12.49 -22.37 -29.68
CA LEU A 67 11.76 -23.63 -29.83
C LEU A 67 11.17 -23.79 -31.24
N ILE A 68 10.68 -22.73 -31.85
CA ILE A 68 10.16 -22.75 -33.23
C ILE A 68 11.33 -23.05 -34.20
N ILE A 69 12.48 -22.40 -33.98
CA ILE A 69 13.68 -22.69 -34.80
C ILE A 69 14.08 -24.17 -34.66
N ALA A 70 14.08 -24.68 -33.44
CA ALA A 70 14.37 -26.09 -33.14
C ALA A 70 13.38 -27.03 -33.83
N ALA A 71 12.08 -26.74 -33.78
CA ALA A 71 11.06 -27.52 -34.45
C ALA A 71 11.26 -27.55 -35.97
N VAL A 72 11.63 -26.42 -36.58
CA VAL A 72 11.91 -26.34 -38.04
C VAL A 72 13.15 -27.19 -38.39
N VAL A 73 14.23 -27.06 -37.61
CA VAL A 73 15.47 -27.84 -37.84
C VAL A 73 15.20 -29.33 -37.65
N SER A 74 14.53 -29.74 -36.55
CA SER A 74 14.13 -31.12 -36.29
C SER A 74 13.28 -31.70 -37.45
N GLY A 75 12.33 -30.92 -37.98
CA GLY A 75 11.46 -31.33 -39.07
C GLY A 75 12.23 -31.57 -40.39
N VAL A 76 13.12 -30.65 -40.72
CA VAL A 76 13.95 -30.78 -41.91
C VAL A 76 14.83 -32.04 -41.85
N VAL A 77 15.42 -32.27 -40.71
CA VAL A 77 16.31 -33.38 -40.50
C VAL A 77 15.55 -34.71 -40.39
N GLY A 78 14.45 -34.77 -39.62
CA GLY A 78 13.61 -35.96 -39.54
C GLY A 78 13.12 -36.48 -40.87
N VAL A 79 12.75 -35.52 -41.76
CA VAL A 79 12.41 -35.90 -43.16
C VAL A 79 13.60 -36.42 -43.94
N GLN A 80 14.79 -35.78 -43.81
CA GLN A 80 16.01 -36.24 -44.52
C GLN A 80 16.52 -37.59 -44.07
N GLN A 81 16.40 -37.88 -42.75
CA GLN A 81 16.86 -39.17 -42.16
C GLN A 81 15.81 -40.29 -42.23
N GLY A 82 14.59 -40.00 -42.68
CA GLY A 82 13.49 -40.96 -42.71
C GLY A 82 12.86 -41.29 -41.36
N ASN A 83 13.21 -40.57 -40.31
CA ASN A 83 12.75 -40.77 -38.93
C ASN A 83 11.37 -40.11 -38.65
N GLY A 84 10.77 -39.46 -39.63
CA GLY A 84 9.46 -38.78 -39.50
C GLY A 84 9.55 -37.41 -38.84
N ILE A 85 8.35 -36.82 -38.53
CA ILE A 85 8.22 -35.48 -37.99
C ILE A 85 7.73 -35.51 -36.52
N THR A 86 7.88 -36.65 -35.85
CA THR A 86 7.31 -36.83 -34.47
C THR A 86 7.87 -35.81 -33.47
N ASP A 87 9.18 -35.60 -33.44
CA ASP A 87 9.83 -34.66 -32.54
C ASP A 87 9.38 -33.21 -32.83
N THR A 88 9.22 -32.86 -34.12
CA THR A 88 8.71 -31.55 -34.53
C THR A 88 7.29 -31.32 -33.99
N ILE A 89 6.42 -32.33 -34.09
CA ILE A 89 5.05 -32.25 -33.58
C ILE A 89 5.06 -32.07 -32.05
N ILE A 90 5.90 -32.82 -31.35
CA ILE A 90 6.05 -32.72 -29.91
C ILE A 90 6.49 -31.29 -29.50
N ILE A 91 7.52 -30.74 -30.14
CA ILE A 91 7.99 -29.38 -29.87
C ILE A 91 6.89 -28.35 -30.13
N LEU A 92 6.15 -28.46 -31.21
CA LEU A 92 5.05 -27.57 -31.56
C LEU A 92 3.89 -27.66 -30.58
N ILE A 93 3.55 -28.85 -30.08
CA ILE A 93 2.56 -29.02 -29.01
C ILE A 93 3.02 -28.31 -27.73
N VAL A 94 4.28 -28.44 -27.37
CA VAL A 94 4.87 -27.78 -26.20
C VAL A 94 4.83 -26.27 -26.37
N VAL A 95 5.20 -25.73 -27.54
CA VAL A 95 5.10 -24.29 -27.86
C VAL A 95 3.66 -23.80 -27.68
N LEU A 96 2.68 -24.56 -28.14
CA LEU A 96 1.27 -24.24 -28.03
C LEU A 96 0.82 -24.21 -26.56
N VAL A 97 1.21 -25.24 -25.79
CA VAL A 97 0.90 -25.35 -24.35
C VAL A 97 1.54 -24.18 -23.57
N ASN A 98 2.80 -23.87 -23.87
CA ASN A 98 3.51 -22.73 -23.26
C ASN A 98 2.78 -21.42 -23.55
N ALA A 99 2.43 -21.16 -24.78
CA ALA A 99 1.70 -19.95 -25.17
C ALA A 99 0.33 -19.85 -24.44
N ILE A 100 -0.40 -20.95 -24.27
CA ILE A 100 -1.67 -20.99 -23.54
C ILE A 100 -1.46 -20.66 -22.04
N ILE A 101 -0.46 -21.28 -21.41
CA ILE A 101 -0.15 -21.05 -20.00
C ILE A 101 0.34 -19.60 -19.78
N GLY A 102 1.20 -19.08 -20.66
CA GLY A 102 1.64 -17.69 -20.64
C GLY A 102 0.47 -16.69 -20.70
N VAL A 103 -0.48 -16.90 -21.61
CA VAL A 103 -1.72 -16.08 -21.69
C VAL A 103 -2.55 -16.18 -20.40
N ALA A 104 -2.67 -17.37 -19.83
CA ALA A 104 -3.43 -17.59 -18.59
C ALA A 104 -2.79 -16.83 -17.41
N GLN A 105 -1.45 -16.89 -17.28
CA GLN A 105 -0.69 -16.18 -16.25
C GLN A 105 -0.79 -14.66 -16.44
N GLU A 106 -0.56 -14.14 -17.65
CA GLU A 106 -0.69 -12.71 -17.97
C GLU A 106 -2.10 -12.19 -17.71
N SER A 107 -3.11 -12.94 -18.12
CA SER A 107 -4.52 -12.57 -17.91
C SER A 107 -4.91 -12.55 -16.42
N LYS A 108 -4.35 -13.47 -15.62
CA LYS A 108 -4.56 -13.50 -14.16
C LYS A 108 -3.87 -12.31 -13.46
N ALA A 109 -2.66 -11.98 -13.87
CA ALA A 109 -1.92 -10.83 -13.36
C ALA A 109 -2.68 -9.53 -13.64
N GLU A 110 -3.16 -9.33 -14.88
CA GLU A 110 -3.91 -8.13 -15.26
C GLU A 110 -5.26 -8.00 -14.55
N LYS A 111 -6.05 -9.08 -14.43
CA LYS A 111 -7.30 -9.06 -13.67
C LYS A 111 -7.08 -8.68 -12.20
N SER A 112 -5.97 -9.11 -11.61
CA SER A 112 -5.61 -8.76 -10.24
C SER A 112 -5.26 -7.26 -10.13
N LEU A 113 -4.60 -6.68 -11.12
CA LEU A 113 -4.30 -5.24 -11.21
C LEU A 113 -5.57 -4.39 -11.39
N GLU A 114 -6.47 -4.81 -12.28
CA GLU A 114 -7.75 -4.12 -12.51
C GLU A 114 -8.62 -4.07 -11.26
N ALA A 115 -8.65 -5.16 -10.49
CA ALA A 115 -9.37 -5.20 -9.21
C ALA A 115 -8.86 -4.18 -8.21
N LEU A 116 -7.56 -3.84 -8.25
CA LEU A 116 -6.95 -2.83 -7.39
C LEU A 116 -7.29 -1.40 -7.81
N GLN A 117 -7.30 -1.11 -9.10
CA GLN A 117 -7.63 0.22 -9.62
C GLN A 117 -9.06 0.65 -9.24
N LYS A 118 -10.01 -0.29 -9.19
CA LYS A 118 -11.39 -0.03 -8.77
C LYS A 118 -11.57 0.37 -7.30
N LEU A 119 -10.58 0.17 -6.45
CA LEU A 119 -10.63 0.51 -5.03
C LEU A 119 -10.24 1.97 -4.73
N SER A 120 -9.76 2.72 -5.74
CA SER A 120 -9.27 4.10 -5.60
C SER A 120 -10.24 5.14 -6.16
N ASP A 121 -11.52 4.83 -6.30
CA ASP A 121 -12.52 5.77 -6.84
C ASP A 121 -12.78 6.93 -5.87
N HIS A 122 -12.75 8.17 -6.38
CA HIS A 122 -13.08 9.39 -5.62
C HIS A 122 -14.59 9.48 -5.41
N ALA A 123 -15.00 10.08 -4.29
CA ALA A 123 -16.39 10.41 -3.99
C ALA A 123 -16.64 11.88 -4.24
N SER A 124 -17.88 12.26 -4.60
CA SER A 124 -18.28 13.63 -4.84
C SER A 124 -19.58 13.95 -4.11
N LYS A 125 -19.68 15.13 -3.54
CA LYS A 125 -20.88 15.66 -2.90
C LYS A 125 -21.79 16.23 -3.99
N VAL A 126 -23.01 15.70 -4.10
CA VAL A 126 -24.00 16.15 -5.10
C VAL A 126 -25.34 16.47 -4.45
N ILE A 127 -26.10 17.36 -5.07
CA ILE A 127 -27.50 17.61 -4.72
C ILE A 127 -28.38 16.94 -5.77
N ARG A 128 -29.17 15.95 -5.37
CA ARG A 128 -30.18 15.26 -6.18
C ARG A 128 -31.48 15.20 -5.41
N ASP A 129 -32.61 15.39 -6.09
CA ASP A 129 -33.93 15.48 -5.46
C ASP A 129 -33.98 16.47 -4.27
N GLY A 130 -33.21 17.56 -4.33
CA GLY A 130 -33.09 18.56 -3.26
C GLY A 130 -32.28 18.13 -2.04
N ASN A 131 -31.71 16.92 -2.03
CA ASN A 131 -30.95 16.41 -0.91
C ASN A 131 -29.47 16.25 -1.26
N MET A 132 -28.59 16.65 -0.34
CA MET A 132 -27.16 16.41 -0.46
C MET A 132 -26.84 14.95 -0.22
N GLN A 133 -26.09 14.33 -1.11
CA GLN A 133 -25.61 12.96 -1.01
C GLN A 133 -24.20 12.81 -1.53
N VAL A 134 -23.48 11.82 -1.04
CA VAL A 134 -22.12 11.48 -1.49
C VAL A 134 -22.22 10.31 -2.46
N VAL A 135 -21.73 10.50 -3.68
CA VAL A 135 -21.73 9.46 -4.73
C VAL A 135 -20.32 9.24 -5.27
N PRO A 136 -20.00 8.05 -5.80
CA PRO A 136 -18.76 7.86 -6.53
C PRO A 136 -18.66 8.82 -7.72
N ALA A 137 -17.52 9.49 -7.91
CA ALA A 137 -17.32 10.47 -8.98
C ALA A 137 -17.60 9.90 -10.38
N LYS A 138 -17.37 8.61 -10.60
CA LYS A 138 -17.71 7.90 -11.84
C LYS A 138 -19.21 7.85 -12.15
N GLU A 139 -20.05 8.05 -11.14
CA GLU A 139 -21.52 8.01 -11.29
C GLU A 139 -22.13 9.37 -11.62
N LEU A 140 -21.30 10.40 -11.75
CA LEU A 140 -21.74 11.71 -12.16
C LEU A 140 -22.20 11.70 -13.62
N VAL A 141 -23.25 12.48 -13.87
CA VAL A 141 -23.81 12.67 -15.21
C VAL A 141 -23.95 14.17 -15.53
N PRO A 142 -23.93 14.58 -16.81
CA PRO A 142 -24.24 15.96 -17.17
C PRO A 142 -25.60 16.39 -16.62
N GLY A 143 -25.63 17.52 -15.91
CA GLY A 143 -26.79 18.03 -15.19
C GLY A 143 -26.75 17.83 -13.67
N ASP A 144 -25.85 16.99 -13.12
CA ASP A 144 -25.65 16.88 -11.66
C ASP A 144 -25.19 18.22 -11.08
N LEU A 145 -25.67 18.54 -9.88
CA LEU A 145 -25.24 19.71 -9.11
C LEU A 145 -24.21 19.29 -8.05
N VAL A 146 -22.95 19.63 -8.28
CA VAL A 146 -21.81 19.28 -7.41
C VAL A 146 -21.54 20.40 -6.43
N VAL A 147 -21.27 20.03 -5.17
CA VAL A 147 -20.83 20.93 -4.09
C VAL A 147 -19.36 20.71 -3.84
N LEU A 148 -18.57 21.78 -3.80
CA LEU A 148 -17.12 21.76 -3.66
C LEU A 148 -16.67 22.65 -2.50
N ASP A 149 -15.74 22.13 -1.72
CA ASP A 149 -15.04 22.81 -0.63
C ASP A 149 -13.54 22.86 -0.89
N THR A 150 -12.82 23.70 -0.14
CA THR A 150 -11.35 23.74 -0.18
C THR A 150 -10.75 22.36 0.05
N GLY A 151 -9.90 21.92 -0.89
CA GLY A 151 -9.23 20.61 -0.84
C GLY A 151 -9.94 19.52 -1.64
N ASP A 152 -11.12 19.79 -2.21
CA ASP A 152 -11.83 18.86 -3.08
C ASP A 152 -11.25 18.87 -4.51
N TYR A 153 -11.14 17.69 -5.12
CA TYR A 153 -10.88 17.56 -6.56
C TYR A 153 -12.16 17.80 -7.35
N ILE A 154 -12.00 18.50 -8.48
CA ILE A 154 -13.10 18.73 -9.40
C ILE A 154 -13.32 17.46 -10.22
N PRO A 155 -14.47 16.77 -10.06
CA PRO A 155 -14.67 15.42 -10.59
C PRO A 155 -15.05 15.36 -12.07
N ALA A 156 -15.49 16.47 -12.65
CA ALA A 156 -15.95 16.62 -14.03
C ALA A 156 -15.80 18.07 -14.47
N ASP A 157 -16.08 18.41 -15.71
CA ASP A 157 -16.13 19.83 -16.10
C ASP A 157 -17.45 20.43 -15.64
N LEU A 158 -17.37 21.52 -14.84
CA LEU A 158 -18.51 22.18 -14.20
C LEU A 158 -18.66 23.61 -14.68
N ARG A 159 -19.91 24.08 -14.84
CA ARG A 159 -20.26 25.50 -14.91
C ARG A 159 -20.64 25.97 -13.51
N ILE A 160 -19.94 27.00 -13.01
CA ILE A 160 -20.14 27.54 -11.67
C ILE A 160 -21.52 28.23 -11.61
N VAL A 161 -22.29 27.90 -10.57
CA VAL A 161 -23.62 28.48 -10.28
C VAL A 161 -23.54 29.43 -9.09
N GLU A 162 -22.77 29.04 -8.07
CA GLU A 162 -22.62 29.78 -6.82
C GLU A 162 -21.16 29.63 -6.34
N GLU A 163 -20.56 30.71 -5.88
CA GLU A 163 -19.19 30.69 -5.36
C GLU A 163 -19.02 31.70 -4.19
N VAL A 164 -18.11 31.36 -3.29
CA VAL A 164 -17.67 32.23 -2.19
C VAL A 164 -16.12 32.13 -2.13
N ASN A 165 -15.47 33.18 -2.65
CA ASN A 165 -14.00 33.28 -2.71
C ASN A 165 -13.31 32.04 -3.34
N LEU A 166 -13.96 31.42 -4.34
CA LEU A 166 -13.53 30.17 -4.93
C LEU A 166 -12.27 30.37 -5.78
N LYS A 167 -11.23 29.57 -5.52
CA LYS A 167 -10.00 29.51 -6.32
C LYS A 167 -9.67 28.07 -6.70
N SER A 168 -9.28 27.88 -7.96
CA SER A 168 -8.93 26.57 -8.53
C SER A 168 -7.51 26.57 -9.05
N GLN A 169 -6.77 25.51 -8.76
CA GLN A 169 -5.44 25.26 -9.35
C GLN A 169 -5.61 24.39 -10.60
N GLU A 170 -5.28 24.95 -11.74
CA GLU A 170 -5.48 24.34 -13.06
C GLU A 170 -4.16 24.04 -13.79
N SER A 171 -3.09 23.89 -13.04
CA SER A 171 -1.73 23.70 -13.58
C SER A 171 -1.59 22.48 -14.51
N SER A 172 -2.42 21.46 -14.32
CA SER A 172 -2.48 20.28 -15.20
C SER A 172 -3.00 20.58 -16.61
N LEU A 173 -3.76 21.66 -16.77
CA LEU A 173 -4.37 22.07 -18.03
C LEU A 173 -3.71 23.31 -18.63
N THR A 174 -3.36 24.27 -17.79
CA THR A 174 -2.82 25.57 -18.24
C THR A 174 -1.30 25.66 -18.15
N GLY A 175 -0.66 24.79 -17.37
CA GLY A 175 0.78 24.85 -17.06
C GLY A 175 1.15 25.91 -16.01
N GLU A 176 0.21 26.73 -15.55
CA GLU A 176 0.44 27.79 -14.58
C GLU A 176 0.17 27.30 -13.15
N SER A 177 1.10 27.56 -12.22
CA SER A 177 1.02 27.07 -10.84
C SER A 177 0.22 28.01 -9.91
N VAL A 178 -0.15 29.22 -10.37
CA VAL A 178 -0.91 30.18 -9.56
C VAL A 178 -2.40 29.80 -9.61
N PRO A 179 -3.09 29.72 -8.46
CA PRO A 179 -4.53 29.46 -8.44
C PRO A 179 -5.32 30.57 -9.12
N VAL A 180 -6.30 30.18 -9.94
CA VAL A 180 -7.17 31.07 -10.69
C VAL A 180 -8.40 31.39 -9.84
N GLU A 181 -8.72 32.66 -9.67
CA GLU A 181 -9.96 33.11 -9.04
C GLU A 181 -11.16 32.88 -9.96
N LYS A 182 -12.22 32.27 -9.40
CA LYS A 182 -13.39 31.83 -10.16
C LYS A 182 -14.58 32.71 -9.88
N THR A 183 -15.48 32.85 -10.86
CA THR A 183 -16.69 33.60 -10.79
C THR A 183 -17.87 32.83 -11.35
N SER A 184 -19.09 33.17 -10.95
CA SER A 184 -20.33 32.65 -11.53
C SER A 184 -20.81 33.44 -12.72
N GLU A 185 -20.25 34.63 -12.98
CA GLU A 185 -20.67 35.56 -14.06
C GLU A 185 -20.47 34.96 -15.45
N ILE A 186 -21.31 35.40 -16.40
CA ILE A 186 -21.19 34.98 -17.81
C ILE A 186 -19.97 35.63 -18.47
N ILE A 187 -19.33 34.91 -19.36
CA ILE A 187 -18.25 35.42 -20.21
C ILE A 187 -18.79 35.55 -21.63
N GLU A 188 -18.93 36.83 -22.11
CA GLU A 188 -19.52 37.14 -23.40
C GLU A 188 -18.63 36.74 -24.60
N GLU A 189 -17.34 36.67 -24.41
CA GLU A 189 -16.35 36.28 -25.41
C GLU A 189 -16.54 34.84 -25.86
N THR A 190 -16.50 34.56 -27.17
CA THR A 190 -16.77 33.23 -27.72
C THR A 190 -15.53 32.39 -27.97
N GLU A 191 -14.34 33.01 -28.07
CA GLU A 191 -13.06 32.35 -28.33
C GLU A 191 -12.02 32.77 -27.29
N ILE A 192 -11.98 32.07 -26.18
CA ILE A 192 -11.01 32.28 -25.09
C ILE A 192 -10.27 30.98 -24.73
N GLY A 193 -9.05 31.14 -24.23
CA GLY A 193 -8.25 30.04 -23.73
C GLY A 193 -8.89 29.34 -22.52
N ILE A 194 -8.44 28.11 -22.21
CA ILE A 194 -8.96 27.34 -21.07
C ILE A 194 -8.72 28.11 -19.76
N GLY A 195 -7.53 28.70 -19.57
CA GLY A 195 -7.17 29.47 -18.37
C GLY A 195 -8.00 30.74 -18.14
N ASP A 196 -8.61 31.30 -19.20
CA ASP A 196 -9.43 32.51 -19.12
C ASP A 196 -10.90 32.23 -18.83
N ARG A 197 -11.34 30.97 -18.85
CA ARG A 197 -12.71 30.52 -18.56
C ARG A 197 -12.96 30.52 -17.05
N LYS A 198 -12.98 31.68 -16.43
CA LYS A 198 -13.09 31.86 -14.96
C LYS A 198 -14.40 31.33 -14.36
N ASN A 199 -15.44 31.15 -15.17
CA ASN A 199 -16.74 30.62 -14.73
C ASN A 199 -16.91 29.12 -14.94
N MET A 200 -15.82 28.44 -15.29
CA MET A 200 -15.75 26.99 -15.42
C MET A 200 -14.77 26.40 -14.42
N LEU A 201 -15.05 25.19 -14.00
CA LEU A 201 -14.13 24.34 -13.23
C LEU A 201 -13.86 23.08 -14.07
N PHE A 202 -12.61 22.65 -14.11
CA PHE A 202 -12.19 21.58 -14.99
C PHE A 202 -11.85 20.31 -14.22
N SER A 203 -12.23 19.17 -14.77
CA SER A 203 -11.91 17.86 -14.22
C SER A 203 -10.42 17.72 -13.88
N SER A 204 -10.11 17.04 -12.79
CA SER A 204 -8.74 16.81 -12.29
C SER A 204 -8.00 18.07 -11.83
N SER A 205 -8.69 19.22 -11.71
CA SER A 205 -8.18 20.40 -11.04
C SER A 205 -8.57 20.40 -9.56
N LEU A 206 -7.99 21.32 -8.78
CA LEU A 206 -8.09 21.35 -7.33
C LEU A 206 -8.71 22.64 -6.85
N VAL A 207 -9.65 22.57 -5.92
CA VAL A 207 -10.13 23.73 -5.16
C VAL A 207 -9.13 24.08 -4.07
N THR A 208 -8.41 25.18 -4.22
CA THR A 208 -7.35 25.59 -3.27
C THR A 208 -7.88 26.53 -2.18
N TYR A 209 -8.98 27.24 -2.44
CA TYR A 209 -9.57 28.17 -1.49
C TYR A 209 -11.07 28.39 -1.77
N GLY A 210 -11.85 28.64 -0.72
CA GLY A 210 -13.27 28.95 -0.82
C GLY A 210 -14.16 27.73 -1.03
N ARG A 211 -15.40 27.99 -1.45
CA ARG A 211 -16.41 26.95 -1.71
C ARG A 211 -17.30 27.36 -2.87
N GLY A 212 -17.93 26.38 -3.53
CA GLY A 212 -18.85 26.68 -4.62
C GLY A 212 -19.75 25.53 -5.00
N LYS A 213 -20.74 25.82 -5.87
CA LYS A 213 -21.59 24.84 -6.52
C LYS A 213 -21.47 24.96 -8.02
N GLY A 214 -21.46 23.85 -8.74
CA GLY A 214 -21.41 23.84 -10.19
C GLY A 214 -22.26 22.74 -10.79
N ILE A 215 -22.85 23.02 -11.96
CA ILE A 215 -23.57 22.03 -12.76
C ILE A 215 -22.55 21.29 -13.63
N VAL A 216 -22.56 19.95 -13.58
CA VAL A 216 -21.75 19.11 -14.47
C VAL A 216 -22.20 19.31 -15.90
N VAL A 217 -21.29 19.74 -16.77
CA VAL A 217 -21.58 19.98 -18.19
C VAL A 217 -20.97 18.95 -19.11
N GLU A 218 -19.78 18.41 -18.76
CA GLU A 218 -19.11 17.36 -19.52
C GLU A 218 -18.50 16.31 -18.58
N THR A 219 -18.49 15.03 -19.01
CA THR A 219 -18.02 13.90 -18.24
C THR A 219 -17.08 12.99 -19.06
N GLY A 220 -16.17 12.29 -18.40
CA GLY A 220 -15.28 11.29 -18.98
C GLY A 220 -14.47 11.82 -20.16
N MET A 221 -14.52 11.16 -21.30
CA MET A 221 -13.75 11.52 -22.49
C MET A 221 -14.16 12.85 -23.13
N THR A 222 -15.31 13.42 -22.75
CA THR A 222 -15.76 14.72 -23.30
C THR A 222 -15.23 15.91 -22.51
N THR A 223 -14.71 15.71 -21.28
CA THR A 223 -14.03 16.75 -20.49
C THR A 223 -12.77 17.26 -21.19
N GLU A 224 -12.26 18.45 -20.80
CA GLU A 224 -11.01 18.96 -21.38
C GLU A 224 -9.83 18.00 -21.10
N VAL A 225 -9.76 17.42 -19.91
CA VAL A 225 -8.77 16.36 -19.58
C VAL A 225 -8.99 15.11 -20.43
N GLY A 226 -10.25 14.71 -20.64
CA GLY A 226 -10.59 13.55 -21.47
C GLY A 226 -10.15 13.70 -22.94
N LYS A 227 -10.26 14.90 -23.48
CA LYS A 227 -9.78 15.23 -24.85
C LYS A 227 -8.25 15.09 -24.94
N ILE A 228 -7.52 15.58 -23.93
CA ILE A 228 -6.05 15.43 -23.84
C ILE A 228 -5.66 13.95 -23.71
N ALA A 229 -6.35 13.20 -22.86
CA ALA A 229 -6.13 11.76 -22.68
C ALA A 229 -6.36 10.97 -23.98
N GLY A 230 -7.34 11.38 -24.80
CA GLY A 230 -7.60 10.80 -26.11
C GLY A 230 -6.48 11.04 -27.15
N MET A 231 -5.69 12.11 -26.99
CA MET A 231 -4.53 12.42 -27.84
C MET A 231 -3.27 11.66 -27.40
N ILE A 232 -3.17 11.30 -26.12
CA ILE A 232 -2.06 10.54 -25.53
C ILE A 232 -2.38 9.03 -25.63
N ASN A 233 -2.43 8.49 -26.82
CA ASN A 233 -2.54 7.06 -27.03
C ASN A 233 -1.20 6.36 -26.74
N SER A 234 -1.02 5.80 -25.57
CA SER A 234 0.06 4.94 -25.08
C SER A 234 0.93 5.56 -23.98
N THR A 235 0.44 5.55 -22.77
CA THR A 235 1.36 5.51 -21.63
C THR A 235 1.82 4.05 -21.48
N GLU A 236 3.09 3.77 -21.81
CA GLU A 236 3.71 2.49 -21.49
C GLU A 236 3.57 2.24 -19.98
N LYS A 237 3.16 1.02 -19.62
CA LYS A 237 3.08 0.61 -18.21
C LYS A 237 4.48 0.76 -17.59
N GLN A 238 4.65 1.62 -16.60
CA GLN A 238 5.93 1.76 -15.89
C GLN A 238 6.24 0.47 -15.13
N GLU A 239 7.39 -0.14 -15.47
CA GLU A 239 7.90 -1.30 -14.75
C GLU A 239 8.36 -0.91 -13.33
N THR A 240 8.09 -1.79 -12.36
CA THR A 240 8.61 -1.61 -10.99
C THR A 240 10.15 -1.72 -10.95
N PRO A 241 10.83 -1.11 -9.97
CA PRO A 241 12.28 -1.27 -9.81
C PRO A 241 12.71 -2.73 -9.73
N LEU A 242 11.91 -3.58 -9.09
CA LEU A 242 12.14 -5.02 -9.03
C LEU A 242 12.01 -5.67 -10.42
N GLN A 243 10.96 -5.34 -11.19
CA GLN A 243 10.79 -5.85 -12.55
C GLN A 243 11.97 -5.46 -13.46
N GLN A 244 12.44 -4.21 -13.37
CA GLN A 244 13.64 -3.78 -14.12
C GLN A 244 14.89 -4.59 -13.73
N LYS A 245 15.10 -4.85 -12.43
CA LYS A 245 16.20 -5.68 -11.94
C LYS A 245 16.07 -7.12 -12.43
N LEU A 246 14.85 -7.70 -12.41
CA LEU A 246 14.58 -9.04 -12.89
C LEU A 246 14.78 -9.15 -14.40
N ASN A 247 14.35 -8.17 -15.19
CA ASN A 247 14.57 -8.12 -16.64
C ASN A 247 16.08 -8.04 -16.96
N LYS A 248 16.85 -7.23 -16.21
CA LYS A 248 18.31 -7.18 -16.36
C LYS A 248 18.96 -8.52 -16.01
N LEU A 249 18.48 -9.19 -14.96
CA LEU A 249 18.94 -10.52 -14.60
C LEU A 249 18.65 -11.54 -15.71
N GLY A 250 17.41 -11.58 -16.21
CA GLY A 250 17.01 -12.46 -17.30
C GLY A 250 17.92 -12.32 -18.52
N LYS A 251 18.24 -11.06 -18.91
CA LYS A 251 19.20 -10.80 -20.00
C LYS A 251 20.60 -11.36 -19.69
N THR A 252 21.10 -11.16 -18.45
CA THR A 252 22.42 -11.66 -18.04
C THR A 252 22.48 -13.17 -18.04
N LEU A 253 21.46 -13.83 -17.52
CA LEU A 253 21.33 -15.29 -17.53
C LEU A 253 21.21 -15.83 -18.96
N GLY A 254 20.41 -15.18 -19.81
CA GLY A 254 20.30 -15.57 -21.21
C GLY A 254 21.62 -15.50 -21.98
N ILE A 255 22.45 -14.47 -21.73
CA ILE A 255 23.79 -14.36 -22.32
C ILE A 255 24.71 -15.47 -21.79
N ALA A 256 24.68 -15.72 -20.45
CA ALA A 256 25.48 -16.78 -19.85
C ALA A 256 25.08 -18.17 -20.41
N ALA A 257 23.78 -18.42 -20.54
CA ALA A 257 23.25 -19.62 -21.15
C ALA A 257 23.73 -19.81 -22.60
N LEU A 258 23.66 -18.75 -23.40
CA LEU A 258 24.14 -18.79 -24.79
C LEU A 258 25.62 -19.17 -24.86
N ILE A 259 26.46 -18.65 -23.99
CA ILE A 259 27.88 -19.00 -23.91
C ILE A 259 28.03 -20.50 -23.58
N ILE A 260 27.26 -20.99 -22.58
CA ILE A 260 27.30 -22.41 -22.20
C ILE A 260 26.80 -23.30 -23.34
N CYS A 261 25.76 -22.90 -24.07
CA CYS A 261 25.27 -23.61 -25.26
C CYS A 261 26.34 -23.76 -26.34
N VAL A 262 27.10 -22.71 -26.63
CA VAL A 262 28.20 -22.74 -27.57
C VAL A 262 29.30 -23.69 -27.10
N VAL A 263 29.64 -23.63 -25.80
CA VAL A 263 30.65 -24.54 -25.20
C VAL A 263 30.22 -26.00 -25.33
N ILE A 264 28.97 -26.33 -24.97
CA ILE A 264 28.43 -27.70 -25.06
C ILE A 264 28.42 -28.17 -26.52
N PHE A 265 27.97 -27.31 -27.42
CA PHE A 265 27.96 -27.63 -28.85
C PHE A 265 29.36 -27.98 -29.34
N VAL A 266 30.37 -27.18 -29.05
CA VAL A 266 31.75 -27.40 -29.45
C VAL A 266 32.33 -28.68 -28.81
N VAL A 267 32.09 -28.86 -27.49
CA VAL A 267 32.54 -30.05 -26.78
C VAL A 267 31.93 -31.33 -27.35
N GLY A 268 30.61 -31.30 -27.70
CA GLY A 268 29.96 -32.45 -28.28
C GLY A 268 30.50 -32.80 -29.67
N LEU A 269 30.81 -31.79 -30.50
CA LEU A 269 31.46 -31.99 -31.80
C LEU A 269 32.88 -32.63 -31.66
N ILE A 270 33.66 -32.17 -30.67
CA ILE A 270 35.00 -32.75 -30.37
C ILE A 270 34.86 -34.20 -29.93
N GLN A 271 33.79 -34.54 -29.22
CA GLN A 271 33.51 -35.93 -28.79
C GLN A 271 32.99 -36.84 -29.93
N GLY A 272 32.75 -36.27 -31.12
CA GLY A 272 32.30 -37.03 -32.30
C GLY A 272 30.77 -37.22 -32.33
N LYS A 273 30.00 -36.45 -31.55
CA LYS A 273 28.53 -36.46 -31.61
C LYS A 273 28.02 -35.77 -32.88
N GLU A 274 26.86 -36.17 -33.32
CA GLU A 274 26.21 -35.58 -34.50
C GLU A 274 25.89 -34.11 -34.28
N PRO A 275 26.21 -33.20 -35.24
CA PRO A 275 26.00 -31.76 -35.10
C PRO A 275 24.55 -31.35 -34.77
N ILE A 276 23.59 -32.10 -35.31
CA ILE A 276 22.15 -31.84 -35.15
C ILE A 276 21.73 -32.18 -33.74
N GLN A 277 22.17 -33.30 -33.20
CA GLN A 277 21.87 -33.70 -31.86
C GLN A 277 22.46 -32.72 -30.82
N MET A 278 23.68 -32.25 -31.07
CA MET A 278 24.30 -31.22 -30.23
C MET A 278 23.58 -29.90 -30.35
N PHE A 279 23.01 -29.55 -31.49
CA PHE A 279 22.16 -28.39 -31.64
C PHE A 279 20.87 -28.52 -30.80
N MET A 280 20.21 -29.69 -30.82
CA MET A 280 19.00 -29.95 -30.01
C MET A 280 19.32 -29.90 -28.49
N THR A 281 20.45 -30.48 -28.08
CA THR A 281 20.90 -30.37 -26.68
C THR A 281 21.20 -28.95 -26.27
N ALA A 282 21.82 -28.13 -27.12
CA ALA A 282 22.07 -26.72 -26.89
C ALA A 282 20.76 -25.91 -26.80
N VAL A 283 19.77 -26.23 -27.64
CA VAL A 283 18.42 -25.61 -27.57
C VAL A 283 17.74 -25.97 -26.24
N SER A 284 17.79 -27.24 -25.84
CA SER A 284 17.24 -27.69 -24.54
C SER A 284 17.85 -26.93 -23.38
N LEU A 285 19.17 -26.73 -23.40
CA LEU A 285 19.89 -25.95 -22.39
C LEU A 285 19.48 -24.48 -22.43
N ALA A 286 19.32 -23.88 -23.61
CA ALA A 286 18.89 -22.48 -23.72
C ALA A 286 17.50 -22.27 -23.08
N VAL A 287 16.60 -23.23 -23.28
CA VAL A 287 15.27 -23.21 -22.66
C VAL A 287 15.36 -23.42 -21.14
N ALA A 288 16.14 -24.38 -20.67
CA ALA A 288 16.36 -24.63 -19.24
C ALA A 288 16.93 -23.42 -18.48
N ALA A 289 17.75 -22.61 -19.17
CA ALA A 289 18.47 -21.50 -18.53
C ALA A 289 17.62 -20.24 -18.36
N ILE A 290 16.47 -20.12 -19.03
CA ILE A 290 15.61 -18.95 -18.95
C ILE A 290 14.49 -19.22 -17.95
N PRO A 291 14.42 -18.48 -16.82
CA PRO A 291 13.35 -18.66 -15.85
C PRO A 291 12.04 -18.11 -16.40
N GLU A 292 11.33 -18.94 -17.15
CA GLU A 292 10.02 -18.59 -17.71
C GLU A 292 9.03 -18.28 -16.58
N GLY A 293 8.25 -17.24 -16.74
CA GLY A 293 7.24 -16.86 -15.76
C GLY A 293 7.73 -16.06 -14.55
N LEU A 294 9.03 -15.84 -14.31
CA LEU A 294 9.53 -15.10 -13.14
C LEU A 294 8.92 -13.71 -13.02
N ALA A 295 8.83 -12.97 -14.11
CA ALA A 295 8.20 -11.65 -14.17
C ALA A 295 6.69 -11.72 -13.91
N ALA A 296 5.99 -12.70 -14.49
CA ALA A 296 4.56 -12.90 -14.28
C ALA A 296 4.25 -13.33 -12.84
N VAL A 297 5.00 -14.28 -12.29
CA VAL A 297 4.83 -14.75 -10.90
C VAL A 297 5.11 -13.62 -9.92
N SER A 298 6.16 -12.81 -10.12
CA SER A 298 6.45 -11.66 -9.25
C SER A 298 5.31 -10.64 -9.24
N THR A 299 4.71 -10.36 -10.40
CA THR A 299 3.54 -9.47 -10.51
C THR A 299 2.33 -10.04 -9.78
N ILE A 300 2.07 -11.35 -9.90
CA ILE A 300 0.97 -12.02 -9.19
C ILE A 300 1.21 -11.99 -7.68
N VAL A 301 2.45 -12.20 -7.21
CA VAL A 301 2.83 -12.11 -5.78
C VAL A 301 2.54 -10.71 -5.24
N LEU A 302 2.95 -9.67 -5.96
CA LEU A 302 2.65 -8.27 -5.61
C LEU A 302 1.15 -8.02 -5.53
N ALA A 303 0.39 -8.45 -6.54
CA ALA A 303 -1.06 -8.27 -6.58
C ALA A 303 -1.79 -8.97 -5.41
N ILE A 304 -1.38 -10.22 -5.07
CA ILE A 304 -1.91 -10.94 -3.89
C ILE A 304 -1.54 -10.19 -2.60
N GLY A 305 -0.33 -9.65 -2.54
CA GLY A 305 0.13 -8.86 -1.40
C GLY A 305 -0.72 -7.61 -1.19
N VAL A 306 -0.97 -6.84 -2.24
CA VAL A 306 -1.82 -5.65 -2.18
C VAL A 306 -3.24 -6.01 -1.74
N GLN A 307 -3.84 -7.10 -2.23
CA GLN A 307 -5.14 -7.56 -1.75
C GLN A 307 -5.17 -7.83 -0.23
N LYS A 308 -4.05 -8.29 0.34
CA LYS A 308 -3.92 -8.46 1.80
C LYS A 308 -3.76 -7.13 2.53
N MET A 309 -3.02 -6.17 1.96
CA MET A 309 -2.91 -4.81 2.52
C MET A 309 -4.27 -4.12 2.58
N VAL A 310 -5.09 -4.24 1.53
CA VAL A 310 -6.47 -3.72 1.51
C VAL A 310 -7.31 -4.30 2.65
N LYS A 311 -7.20 -5.61 2.92
CA LYS A 311 -7.88 -6.24 4.07
C LYS A 311 -7.40 -5.74 5.43
N LYS A 312 -6.25 -5.07 5.47
CA LYS A 312 -5.67 -4.41 6.65
C LYS A 312 -5.79 -2.88 6.55
N ASN A 313 -6.81 -2.38 5.88
CA ASN A 313 -7.13 -0.96 5.74
C ASN A 313 -6.09 -0.11 5.00
N ALA A 314 -5.18 -0.70 4.22
CA ALA A 314 -4.20 0.01 3.42
C ALA A 314 -4.45 -0.22 1.92
N ILE A 315 -5.02 0.77 1.23
CA ILE A 315 -5.24 0.74 -0.23
C ILE A 315 -4.00 1.25 -0.92
N VAL A 316 -3.34 0.40 -1.69
CA VAL A 316 -2.14 0.75 -2.45
C VAL A 316 -2.53 1.12 -3.88
N LYS A 317 -2.21 2.34 -4.30
CA LYS A 317 -2.53 2.86 -5.64
C LYS A 317 -1.56 2.38 -6.71
N ARG A 318 -0.27 2.18 -6.36
CA ARG A 318 0.79 1.77 -7.29
C ARG A 318 1.57 0.59 -6.76
N LEU A 319 1.77 -0.45 -7.57
CA LEU A 319 2.50 -1.67 -7.16
C LEU A 319 3.92 -1.42 -6.64
N PRO A 320 4.72 -0.49 -7.21
CA PRO A 320 6.06 -0.20 -6.69
C PRO A 320 6.07 0.25 -5.23
N ALA A 321 4.99 0.88 -4.78
CA ALA A 321 4.85 1.35 -3.40
C ALA A 321 4.94 0.23 -2.36
N VAL A 322 4.52 -0.98 -2.70
CA VAL A 322 4.59 -2.16 -1.81
C VAL A 322 6.03 -2.51 -1.46
N GLU A 323 6.90 -2.54 -2.47
CA GLU A 323 8.33 -2.85 -2.29
C GLU A 323 9.01 -1.76 -1.47
N THR A 324 8.78 -0.50 -1.83
CA THR A 324 9.37 0.66 -1.17
C THR A 324 8.90 0.77 0.28
N LEU A 325 7.61 0.53 0.54
CA LEU A 325 7.05 0.55 1.89
C LEU A 325 7.72 -0.50 2.80
N GLY A 326 7.94 -1.71 2.30
CA GLY A 326 8.66 -2.76 3.03
C GLY A 326 10.13 -2.44 3.34
N SER A 327 10.74 -1.51 2.59
CA SER A 327 12.12 -1.05 2.78
C SER A 327 12.22 0.28 3.55
N SER A 328 11.10 0.85 4.03
CA SER A 328 11.08 2.11 4.78
C SER A 328 11.98 2.05 6.01
N THR A 329 12.82 3.08 6.16
CA THR A 329 13.76 3.26 7.28
C THR A 329 13.32 4.37 8.23
N VAL A 330 12.52 5.32 7.72
CA VAL A 330 11.96 6.44 8.46
C VAL A 330 10.48 6.58 8.12
N ILE A 331 9.65 6.80 9.14
CA ILE A 331 8.25 7.16 8.97
C ILE A 331 8.05 8.55 9.56
N CYS A 332 7.84 9.55 8.70
CA CYS A 332 7.45 10.90 9.07
C CYS A 332 5.93 10.96 9.18
N SER A 333 5.39 11.25 10.36
CA SER A 333 3.96 11.25 10.60
C SER A 333 3.47 12.62 11.03
N ASP A 334 2.38 13.09 10.44
CA ASP A 334 1.61 14.15 11.05
C ASP A 334 1.05 13.69 12.40
N LYS A 335 0.87 14.61 13.33
CA LYS A 335 0.34 14.31 14.64
C LYS A 335 -1.17 14.07 14.61
N THR A 336 -1.90 15.10 14.12
CA THR A 336 -3.36 15.19 14.24
C THR A 336 -4.07 14.15 13.39
N GLY A 337 -5.03 13.44 13.97
CA GLY A 337 -5.83 12.44 13.25
C GLY A 337 -5.09 11.15 12.90
N THR A 338 -3.74 11.14 12.92
CA THR A 338 -2.90 9.98 12.60
C THR A 338 -2.34 9.31 13.86
N LEU A 339 -1.54 10.05 14.62
CA LEU A 339 -0.97 9.59 15.89
C LEU A 339 -1.93 9.83 17.07
N THR A 340 -2.84 10.79 16.92
CA THR A 340 -3.87 11.16 17.88
C THR A 340 -5.26 10.84 17.35
N GLN A 341 -6.28 10.91 18.21
CA GLN A 341 -7.65 10.52 17.87
C GLN A 341 -8.40 11.56 17.03
N ASN A 342 -7.85 12.78 16.89
CA ASN A 342 -8.54 13.94 16.30
C ASN A 342 -9.86 14.29 17.04
N LYS A 343 -9.89 14.00 18.33
CA LYS A 343 -11.02 14.27 19.24
C LYS A 343 -10.46 14.91 20.50
N MET A 344 -10.80 16.18 20.74
CA MET A 344 -10.48 16.81 22.02
C MET A 344 -11.17 16.06 23.15
N THR A 345 -10.45 15.80 24.22
CA THR A 345 -10.97 15.08 25.38
C THR A 345 -10.47 15.79 26.65
N VAL A 346 -11.35 16.02 27.60
CA VAL A 346 -10.97 16.57 28.91
C VAL A 346 -10.29 15.45 29.72
N GLU A 347 -9.02 15.65 30.09
CA GLU A 347 -8.28 14.72 30.94
C GLU A 347 -8.27 15.15 32.39
N LYS A 348 -8.16 16.48 32.67
CA LYS A 348 -8.03 17.01 34.03
C LYS A 348 -9.02 18.12 34.28
N VAL A 349 -9.47 18.19 35.52
CA VAL A 349 -10.36 19.24 36.04
C VAL A 349 -9.74 19.84 37.28
N PHE A 350 -9.77 21.17 37.40
CA PHE A 350 -9.35 21.90 38.61
C PHE A 350 -10.55 22.57 39.25
N TRP A 351 -10.83 22.22 40.49
CA TRP A 351 -11.79 22.85 41.39
C TRP A 351 -11.38 22.58 42.82
N ASN A 352 -11.85 23.34 43.77
CA ASN A 352 -11.48 23.22 45.18
C ASN A 352 -9.96 23.13 45.39
N ASP A 353 -9.20 24.01 44.70
CA ASP A 353 -7.74 24.12 44.76
C ASP A 353 -6.97 22.84 44.38
N ALA A 354 -7.61 21.84 43.80
CA ALA A 354 -6.98 20.59 43.43
C ALA A 354 -7.19 20.27 41.95
N ILE A 355 -6.11 19.85 41.30
CA ILE A 355 -6.19 19.22 39.97
C ILE A 355 -6.50 17.74 40.17
N ARG A 356 -7.49 17.23 39.44
CA ARG A 356 -7.86 15.81 39.45
C ARG A 356 -8.03 15.30 38.06
N ASP A 357 -7.63 14.05 37.82
CA ASP A 357 -7.88 13.37 36.56
C ASP A 357 -9.36 13.02 36.46
N LEU A 358 -9.98 13.32 35.35
CA LEU A 358 -11.41 13.10 35.08
C LEU A 358 -11.81 11.63 35.31
N SER A 359 -10.98 10.68 34.90
CA SER A 359 -11.21 9.25 35.05
C SER A 359 -11.26 8.76 36.51
N ASN A 360 -10.71 9.53 37.42
CA ASN A 360 -10.63 9.16 38.85
C ASN A 360 -11.74 9.76 39.71
N ILE A 361 -12.55 10.68 39.15
CA ILE A 361 -13.64 11.34 39.87
C ILE A 361 -14.78 10.34 40.09
N GLN A 362 -15.09 10.07 41.39
CA GLN A 362 -16.19 9.22 41.78
C GLN A 362 -17.49 10.04 41.94
N GLU A 363 -18.64 9.38 41.84
CA GLU A 363 -19.96 10.03 41.91
C GLU A 363 -20.20 10.76 43.22
N ASP A 364 -19.64 10.28 44.32
CA ASP A 364 -19.69 10.89 45.65
C ASP A 364 -18.79 12.12 45.85
N GLU A 365 -17.82 12.31 44.93
CA GLU A 365 -16.96 13.49 44.91
C GLU A 365 -17.56 14.66 44.08
N ILE A 366 -18.70 14.45 43.44
CA ILE A 366 -19.40 15.49 42.66
C ILE A 366 -20.15 16.42 43.58
N ASP A 367 -19.44 17.43 44.10
CA ASP A 367 -19.98 18.48 44.94
C ASP A 367 -20.76 19.55 44.15
N LYS A 368 -21.26 20.59 44.84
CA LYS A 368 -22.01 21.68 44.19
C LYS A 368 -21.14 22.53 43.27
N GLU A 369 -19.86 22.68 43.58
CA GLU A 369 -18.92 23.51 42.82
C GLU A 369 -18.56 22.81 41.51
N LEU A 370 -18.22 21.52 41.55
CA LEU A 370 -18.02 20.74 40.32
C LEU A 370 -19.30 20.71 39.45
N LYS A 371 -20.49 20.59 40.06
CA LYS A 371 -21.75 20.68 39.30
C LYS A 371 -21.89 22.01 38.58
N LYS A 372 -21.57 23.14 39.23
CA LYS A 372 -21.59 24.46 38.59
C LYS A 372 -20.58 24.55 37.43
N LEU A 373 -19.37 24.03 37.65
CA LEU A 373 -18.33 24.00 36.64
C LEU A 373 -18.78 23.19 35.41
N VAL A 374 -19.37 22.01 35.61
CA VAL A 374 -19.90 21.18 34.53
C VAL A 374 -21.06 21.90 33.82
N TYR A 375 -22.01 22.50 34.53
CA TYR A 375 -23.10 23.25 33.96
C TYR A 375 -22.61 24.48 33.16
N ALA A 376 -21.59 25.20 33.65
CA ALA A 376 -20.97 26.29 32.91
C ALA A 376 -20.41 25.82 31.57
N ASN A 377 -19.78 24.65 31.58
CA ASN A 377 -19.23 24.05 30.33
C ASN A 377 -20.31 23.50 29.39
N MET A 378 -21.43 23.01 29.91
CA MET A 378 -22.56 22.56 29.09
C MET A 378 -23.36 23.74 28.51
N LEU A 379 -23.79 24.70 29.34
CA LEU A 379 -24.72 25.76 28.97
C LEU A 379 -24.07 26.91 28.20
N CYS A 380 -22.80 27.23 28.51
CA CYS A 380 -22.01 28.16 27.69
C CYS A 380 -21.32 27.40 26.55
N ASN A 381 -22.11 26.86 25.60
CA ASN A 381 -21.64 25.92 24.59
C ASN A 381 -22.59 25.86 23.39
N ASP A 382 -22.08 25.73 22.17
CA ASP A 382 -22.84 25.66 20.93
C ASP A 382 -22.95 24.26 20.31
N THR A 383 -22.48 23.24 21.04
CA THR A 383 -22.58 21.83 20.62
C THR A 383 -24.04 21.39 20.47
N LYS A 384 -24.37 20.77 19.37
CA LYS A 384 -25.66 20.15 19.12
C LYS A 384 -25.61 18.67 19.47
N ILE A 385 -26.63 18.22 20.18
CA ILE A 385 -26.79 16.80 20.56
C ILE A 385 -27.88 16.22 19.68
N SER A 386 -27.55 15.22 18.86
CA SER A 386 -28.52 14.49 18.02
C SER A 386 -29.31 13.48 18.86
N GLN A 387 -30.45 12.98 18.31
CA GLN A 387 -31.30 12.01 19.01
C GLN A 387 -30.61 10.68 19.37
N ASP A 388 -29.57 10.33 18.65
CA ASP A 388 -28.73 9.15 18.88
C ASP A 388 -27.59 9.40 19.86
N GLY A 389 -27.49 10.62 20.44
CA GLY A 389 -26.45 11.03 21.37
C GLY A 389 -25.17 11.53 20.69
N THR A 390 -25.12 11.63 19.38
CA THR A 390 -23.94 12.15 18.63
C THR A 390 -23.79 13.64 18.86
N LEU A 391 -22.56 14.07 19.21
CA LEU A 391 -22.20 15.47 19.44
C LEU A 391 -21.68 16.08 18.13
N THR A 392 -22.21 17.27 17.77
CA THR A 392 -21.79 18.02 16.59
C THR A 392 -21.49 19.47 16.96
N GLY A 393 -20.27 19.95 16.64
CA GLY A 393 -19.81 21.29 16.99
C GLY A 393 -18.30 21.42 16.93
N ASP A 394 -17.77 22.55 17.44
CA ASP A 394 -16.32 22.73 17.62
C ASP A 394 -15.74 21.63 18.51
N PRO A 395 -14.58 21.04 18.18
CA PRO A 395 -13.98 19.96 18.97
C PRO A 395 -13.72 20.32 20.44
N THR A 396 -13.40 21.59 20.73
CA THR A 396 -13.20 22.07 22.09
C THR A 396 -14.51 22.07 22.87
N GLU A 397 -15.59 22.45 22.22
CA GLU A 397 -16.92 22.51 22.82
C GLU A 397 -17.53 21.12 23.00
N THR A 398 -17.42 20.26 21.99
CA THR A 398 -17.90 18.87 22.12
C THR A 398 -17.20 18.12 23.23
N ALA A 399 -15.90 18.39 23.48
CA ALA A 399 -15.15 17.80 24.59
C ALA A 399 -15.72 18.16 25.98
N LEU A 400 -16.23 19.38 26.11
CA LEU A 400 -16.84 19.85 27.37
C LEU A 400 -18.18 19.15 27.65
N VAL A 401 -18.97 18.89 26.60
CA VAL A 401 -20.23 18.15 26.73
C VAL A 401 -19.97 16.65 26.95
N ASP A 402 -18.97 16.09 26.27
CA ASP A 402 -18.53 14.70 26.46
C ASP A 402 -18.07 14.46 27.91
N MET A 403 -17.32 15.41 28.49
CA MET A 403 -16.95 15.39 29.92
C MET A 403 -18.18 15.28 30.83
N ALA A 404 -19.22 16.07 30.54
CA ALA A 404 -20.44 16.05 31.36
C ALA A 404 -21.15 14.68 31.25
N PHE A 405 -21.20 14.08 30.07
CA PHE A 405 -21.77 12.74 29.86
C PHE A 405 -20.95 11.65 30.57
N ASN A 406 -19.63 11.75 30.54
CA ASN A 406 -18.76 10.83 31.28
C ASN A 406 -18.94 10.91 32.80
N LEU A 407 -19.37 12.06 33.33
CA LEU A 407 -19.74 12.27 34.72
C LEU A 407 -21.24 11.99 35.02
N ASN A 408 -21.96 11.37 34.08
CA ASN A 408 -23.39 11.02 34.20
C ASN A 408 -24.33 12.23 34.39
N PHE A 409 -24.00 13.42 33.83
CA PHE A 409 -24.90 14.57 33.84
C PHE A 409 -26.02 14.41 32.81
N ASP A 410 -27.23 14.79 33.20
CA ASP A 410 -28.46 14.67 32.41
C ASP A 410 -28.55 15.78 31.34
N PRO A 411 -28.65 15.43 30.04
CA PRO A 411 -28.84 16.39 28.94
C PRO A 411 -30.10 17.24 29.05
N SER A 412 -31.13 16.79 29.81
CA SER A 412 -32.36 17.55 30.03
C SER A 412 -32.15 18.90 30.70
N ILE A 413 -30.93 19.20 31.17
CA ILE A 413 -30.56 20.50 31.67
C ILE A 413 -30.77 21.62 30.63
N TYR A 414 -30.52 21.34 29.32
CA TYR A 414 -30.73 22.31 28.26
C TYR A 414 -32.19 22.75 28.14
N ASP A 415 -33.14 21.84 28.34
CA ASP A 415 -34.58 22.12 28.30
C ASP A 415 -35.06 22.89 29.54
N ARG A 416 -34.41 22.66 30.67
CA ARG A 416 -34.77 23.28 31.96
C ARG A 416 -34.10 24.62 32.19
N THR A 417 -33.07 24.96 31.44
CA THR A 417 -32.25 26.18 31.58
C THR A 417 -32.06 26.86 30.24
N PRO A 418 -33.13 27.45 29.64
CA PRO A 418 -33.05 28.07 28.32
C PRO A 418 -32.06 29.23 28.32
N ARG A 419 -31.27 29.30 27.23
CA ARG A 419 -30.40 30.44 26.93
C ARG A 419 -31.26 31.61 26.49
N VAL A 420 -31.16 32.72 27.22
CA VAL A 420 -31.91 33.95 26.91
C VAL A 420 -31.10 34.98 26.17
N GLN A 421 -29.79 35.07 26.41
CA GLN A 421 -28.86 35.95 25.70
C GLN A 421 -27.47 35.30 25.62
N GLU A 422 -26.64 35.83 24.70
CA GLU A 422 -25.28 35.38 24.56
C GLU A 422 -24.34 36.44 24.00
N ILE A 423 -23.04 36.30 24.28
CA ILE A 423 -21.94 36.92 23.56
C ILE A 423 -21.12 35.77 22.98
N PRO A 424 -21.17 35.55 21.65
CA PRO A 424 -20.43 34.45 21.02
C PRO A 424 -18.93 34.52 21.27
N PHE A 425 -18.23 33.39 21.07
CA PHE A 425 -16.77 33.36 21.16
C PHE A 425 -16.14 34.33 20.16
N ASP A 426 -15.16 35.06 20.66
CA ASP A 426 -14.35 35.97 19.86
C ASP A 426 -12.86 35.74 20.16
N SER A 427 -12.05 35.62 19.08
CA SER A 427 -10.62 35.26 19.17
C SER A 427 -9.75 36.34 19.81
N ASP A 428 -10.13 37.62 19.70
CA ASP A 428 -9.39 38.74 20.29
C ASP A 428 -9.68 38.82 21.79
N ARG A 429 -10.93 38.64 22.14
CA ARG A 429 -11.42 38.62 23.54
C ARG A 429 -11.14 37.30 24.24
N LYS A 430 -11.08 36.20 23.50
CA LYS A 430 -10.84 34.82 23.99
C LYS A 430 -11.86 34.32 25.02
N LEU A 431 -13.07 34.84 25.00
CA LEU A 431 -14.16 34.53 25.92
C LEU A 431 -15.43 34.25 25.13
N MET A 432 -16.30 33.43 25.71
CA MET A 432 -17.69 33.22 25.34
C MET A 432 -18.56 33.37 26.58
N THR A 433 -19.75 33.97 26.44
CA THR A 433 -20.65 34.21 27.57
C THR A 433 -22.07 33.87 27.17
N THR A 434 -22.80 33.19 28.07
CA THR A 434 -24.25 32.94 27.89
C THR A 434 -25.00 33.37 29.15
N VAL A 435 -26.23 33.82 29.00
CA VAL A 435 -27.16 34.10 30.07
C VAL A 435 -28.27 33.06 30.02
N ASN A 436 -28.46 32.31 31.08
CA ASN A 436 -29.40 31.20 31.15
C ASN A 436 -30.40 31.41 32.27
N GLU A 437 -31.68 31.09 32.03
CA GLU A 437 -32.69 31.09 33.09
C GLU A 437 -32.58 29.79 33.90
N MET A 438 -32.33 29.90 35.21
CA MET A 438 -32.13 28.77 36.11
C MET A 438 -32.82 28.99 37.46
N ASN A 439 -33.81 28.15 37.78
CA ASN A 439 -34.56 28.21 39.07
C ASN A 439 -35.20 29.61 39.36
N GLY A 440 -35.67 30.30 38.36
CA GLY A 440 -36.32 31.62 38.50
C GLY A 440 -35.35 32.80 38.68
N LYS A 441 -34.05 32.59 38.51
CA LYS A 441 -32.99 33.58 38.40
C LYS A 441 -32.28 33.49 37.07
N TYR A 442 -31.45 34.45 36.72
CA TYR A 442 -30.61 34.43 35.55
C TYR A 442 -29.15 34.23 35.96
N VAL A 443 -28.53 33.25 35.34
CA VAL A 443 -27.11 32.93 35.59
C VAL A 443 -26.31 33.24 34.36
N VAL A 444 -25.28 34.03 34.49
CA VAL A 444 -24.29 34.35 33.47
C VAL A 444 -23.17 33.35 33.63
N PHE A 445 -22.90 32.56 32.57
CA PHE A 445 -21.72 31.71 32.51
C PHE A 445 -20.74 32.25 31.46
N THR A 446 -19.48 32.35 31.85
CA THR A 446 -18.39 32.77 30.95
C THR A 446 -17.28 31.73 30.96
N LYS A 447 -16.86 31.29 29.76
CA LYS A 447 -15.70 30.39 29.59
C LYS A 447 -14.66 31.03 28.71
N GLY A 448 -13.39 30.67 28.89
CA GLY A 448 -12.32 31.07 27.97
C GLY A 448 -10.91 30.96 28.51
N GLY A 449 -10.00 31.71 27.89
CA GLY A 449 -8.58 31.70 28.27
C GLY A 449 -8.39 32.27 29.67
N ILE A 450 -7.61 31.55 30.50
CA ILE A 450 -7.40 31.88 31.91
C ILE A 450 -6.97 33.32 32.13
N ASP A 451 -6.00 33.81 31.37
CA ASP A 451 -5.44 35.16 31.55
C ASP A 451 -6.47 36.27 31.32
N GLU A 452 -7.38 36.09 30.36
CA GLU A 452 -8.43 37.07 30.04
C GLU A 452 -9.59 36.93 31.00
N LEU A 453 -9.93 35.71 31.40
CA LEU A 453 -11.02 35.45 32.34
C LEU A 453 -10.69 36.00 33.72
N LEU A 454 -9.47 35.80 34.22
CA LEU A 454 -9.05 36.31 35.54
C LEU A 454 -9.10 37.85 35.67
N LYS A 455 -8.92 38.58 34.54
CA LYS A 455 -9.06 40.04 34.51
C LYS A 455 -10.52 40.51 34.73
N ARG A 456 -11.47 39.60 34.52
CA ARG A 456 -12.93 39.85 34.59
C ARG A 456 -13.53 39.33 35.93
N CYS A 457 -12.77 38.54 36.70
CA CYS A 457 -13.21 38.01 37.96
C CYS A 457 -12.87 38.96 39.11
N SER A 458 -13.83 39.15 40.02
CA SER A 458 -13.63 39.88 41.30
C SER A 458 -13.55 38.92 42.49
N ALA A 459 -14.11 37.73 42.35
CA ALA A 459 -14.23 36.73 43.39
C ALA A 459 -13.89 35.32 42.87
N TYR A 460 -13.74 34.36 43.77
CA TYR A 460 -13.56 32.94 43.46
C TYR A 460 -14.39 32.09 44.43
N GLU A 461 -14.78 30.91 44.00
CA GLU A 461 -15.52 29.96 44.83
C GLU A 461 -14.59 28.81 45.22
N ILE A 462 -14.59 28.45 46.52
CA ILE A 462 -13.84 27.31 47.06
C ILE A 462 -14.63 26.69 48.24
N ASN A 463 -14.73 25.36 48.30
CA ASN A 463 -15.51 24.62 49.26
C ASN A 463 -16.97 25.10 49.36
N ASN A 464 -17.57 25.50 48.24
CA ASN A 464 -18.92 26.10 48.12
C ASN A 464 -19.09 27.46 48.82
N GLU A 465 -17.99 28.18 49.16
CA GLU A 465 -17.98 29.53 49.68
C GLU A 465 -17.36 30.50 48.71
N VAL A 466 -18.03 31.66 48.52
CA VAL A 466 -17.54 32.72 47.61
C VAL A 466 -16.65 33.68 48.37
N HIS A 467 -15.40 33.77 47.97
CA HIS A 467 -14.39 34.68 48.50
C HIS A 467 -14.26 35.91 47.57
N GLN A 468 -14.46 37.10 48.19
CA GLN A 468 -14.64 38.37 47.43
C GLN A 468 -13.35 38.96 46.83
N ASN A 469 -12.18 38.40 47.05
CA ASN A 469 -10.92 38.97 46.57
C ASN A 469 -10.13 37.96 45.72
N ILE A 470 -10.34 37.94 44.43
CA ILE A 470 -9.65 37.04 43.49
C ILE A 470 -8.12 37.18 43.56
N ASN A 471 -7.60 38.41 43.87
CA ASN A 471 -6.15 38.67 43.86
C ASN A 471 -5.37 37.80 44.86
N GLU A 472 -5.99 37.33 45.91
CA GLU A 472 -5.38 36.42 46.86
C GLU A 472 -5.08 35.06 46.27
N HIS A 473 -5.82 34.68 45.18
CA HIS A 473 -5.78 33.34 44.59
C HIS A 473 -5.23 33.29 43.17
N VAL A 474 -5.11 34.44 42.47
CA VAL A 474 -4.67 34.54 41.06
C VAL A 474 -3.35 33.80 40.81
N ASN A 475 -2.37 33.93 41.69
CA ASN A 475 -1.06 33.30 41.50
C ASN A 475 -1.17 31.78 41.58
N GLN A 476 -1.97 31.24 42.49
CA GLN A 476 -2.22 29.81 42.60
C GLN A 476 -2.94 29.26 41.41
N ILE A 477 -3.98 29.96 40.94
CA ILE A 477 -4.70 29.55 39.69
C ILE A 477 -3.76 29.53 38.51
N ARG A 478 -2.88 30.55 38.37
CA ARG A 478 -1.87 30.59 37.29
C ARG A 478 -0.85 29.45 37.39
N GLU A 479 -0.38 29.15 38.62
CA GLU A 479 0.52 28.02 38.84
C GLU A 479 -0.12 26.68 38.42
N LYS A 480 -1.40 26.49 38.77
CA LYS A 480 -2.16 25.29 38.39
C LYS A 480 -2.45 25.23 36.88
N ASN A 481 -2.71 26.39 36.25
CA ASN A 481 -2.80 26.48 34.78
C ASN A 481 -1.47 26.10 34.12
N GLU A 482 -0.33 26.59 34.64
CA GLU A 482 0.99 26.20 34.14
C GLU A 482 1.31 24.71 34.35
N GLU A 483 0.87 24.13 35.46
CA GLU A 483 0.99 22.70 35.75
C GLU A 483 0.25 21.87 34.71
N MET A 484 -1.01 22.22 34.43
CA MET A 484 -1.80 21.56 33.39
C MET A 484 -1.22 21.78 31.99
N ALA A 485 -0.71 22.98 31.71
CA ALA A 485 -0.07 23.32 30.43
C ALA A 485 1.25 22.55 30.18
N LYS A 486 2.02 22.21 31.24
CA LYS A 486 3.20 21.34 31.14
C LYS A 486 2.86 19.92 30.68
N ASP A 487 1.63 19.45 31.01
CA ASP A 487 1.10 18.18 30.52
C ASP A 487 0.51 18.29 29.09
N ALA A 488 0.76 19.43 28.42
CA ALA A 488 0.26 19.77 27.09
C ALA A 488 -1.26 19.89 26.99
N LEU A 489 -1.94 20.14 28.11
CA LEU A 489 -3.37 20.38 28.12
C LEU A 489 -3.70 21.80 27.63
N ARG A 490 -4.72 21.90 26.79
CA ARG A 490 -5.40 23.16 26.51
C ARG A 490 -6.33 23.47 27.67
N VAL A 491 -6.07 24.55 28.36
CA VAL A 491 -6.82 24.89 29.55
C VAL A 491 -7.85 25.98 29.26
N LEU A 492 -9.09 25.72 29.68
CA LEU A 492 -10.18 26.69 29.69
C LEU A 492 -10.66 26.93 31.12
N GLY A 493 -10.79 28.19 31.49
CA GLY A 493 -11.43 28.60 32.73
C GLY A 493 -12.90 28.84 32.60
N CYS A 494 -13.63 28.69 33.70
CA CYS A 494 -15.04 28.98 33.83
C CYS A 494 -15.30 29.90 35.00
N ALA A 495 -16.22 30.85 34.80
CA ALA A 495 -16.69 31.76 35.83
C ALA A 495 -18.20 32.00 35.66
N TYR A 496 -18.85 32.47 36.71
CA TYR A 496 -20.27 32.76 36.70
C TYR A 496 -20.61 34.01 37.49
N LYS A 497 -21.84 34.52 37.33
CA LYS A 497 -22.52 35.41 38.27
C LYS A 497 -24.03 35.27 38.18
N GLU A 498 -24.75 35.57 39.27
CA GLU A 498 -26.21 35.61 39.28
C GLU A 498 -26.71 37.05 39.08
N ILE A 499 -27.78 37.19 38.31
CA ILE A 499 -28.45 38.48 38.08
C ILE A 499 -29.96 38.29 38.21
N ASP A 500 -30.66 39.34 38.62
CA ASP A 500 -32.09 39.23 38.94
C ASP A 500 -33.02 39.50 37.74
N HIS A 501 -32.49 39.96 36.58
CA HIS A 501 -33.28 40.31 35.41
C HIS A 501 -32.50 39.98 34.15
N ILE A 502 -33.23 39.93 32.99
CA ILE A 502 -32.60 39.76 31.69
C ILE A 502 -31.84 41.04 31.36
N PRO A 503 -30.53 40.99 31.07
CA PRO A 503 -29.74 42.19 30.82
C PRO A 503 -30.15 42.91 29.57
N SER A 504 -30.21 44.25 29.65
CA SER A 504 -30.38 45.13 28.46
C SER A 504 -29.14 45.10 27.56
N LYS A 505 -29.26 45.62 26.32
CA LYS A 505 -28.14 45.74 25.40
C LYS A 505 -26.94 46.52 25.93
N GLU A 506 -27.17 47.49 26.82
CA GLU A 506 -26.10 48.27 27.47
C GLU A 506 -25.42 47.47 28.57
N GLU A 507 -26.19 46.74 29.41
CA GLU A 507 -25.70 45.90 30.46
C GLU A 507 -24.89 44.69 29.89
N MET A 508 -25.27 44.16 28.71
CA MET A 508 -24.52 43.13 28.04
C MET A 508 -23.09 43.53 27.65
N LYS A 509 -22.81 44.84 27.43
CA LYS A 509 -21.44 45.29 27.16
C LYS A 509 -20.51 45.17 28.38
N GLN A 510 -21.06 45.08 29.60
CA GLN A 510 -20.30 44.93 30.83
C GLN A 510 -20.59 43.64 31.60
N ILE A 511 -21.35 42.74 30.96
CA ILE A 511 -21.83 41.52 31.60
C ILE A 511 -20.68 40.60 32.05
N GLU A 512 -19.58 40.67 31.38
CA GLU A 512 -18.36 39.86 31.66
C GLU A 512 -17.48 40.40 32.78
N ASN A 513 -17.88 41.47 33.51
CA ASN A 513 -17.16 41.98 34.64
C ASN A 513 -17.78 41.46 35.99
N ASP A 514 -16.99 41.49 37.03
CA ASP A 514 -17.40 41.07 38.38
C ASP A 514 -17.88 39.61 38.44
N LEU A 515 -17.15 38.71 37.73
CA LEU A 515 -17.40 37.29 37.69
C LEU A 515 -16.80 36.58 38.90
N ILE A 516 -17.36 35.44 39.23
CA ILE A 516 -16.87 34.51 40.27
C ILE A 516 -16.19 33.35 39.58
N PHE A 517 -14.88 33.19 39.74
CA PHE A 517 -14.14 32.07 39.18
C PHE A 517 -14.55 30.75 39.84
N ILE A 518 -14.84 29.69 39.06
CA ILE A 518 -15.26 28.37 39.56
C ILE A 518 -14.11 27.35 39.47
N GLY A 519 -13.46 27.32 38.32
CA GLY A 519 -12.46 26.31 38.06
C GLY A 519 -12.00 26.33 36.63
N MET A 520 -11.24 25.34 36.25
CA MET A 520 -10.75 25.18 34.86
C MET A 520 -10.70 23.70 34.48
N VAL A 521 -10.78 23.49 33.16
CA VAL A 521 -10.71 22.15 32.54
C VAL A 521 -9.52 22.12 31.61
N GLY A 522 -8.77 21.04 31.64
CA GLY A 522 -7.64 20.75 30.76
C GLY A 522 -7.97 19.64 29.81
N MET A 523 -7.83 19.91 28.51
CA MET A 523 -8.19 18.99 27.44
C MET A 523 -7.03 18.80 26.47
N ILE A 524 -6.98 17.66 25.83
CA ILE A 524 -5.98 17.30 24.83
C ILE A 524 -6.63 16.44 23.75
N ASP A 525 -6.05 16.42 22.56
CA ASP A 525 -6.29 15.36 21.58
C ASP A 525 -5.39 14.16 21.94
N PRO A 526 -5.93 13.09 22.56
CA PRO A 526 -5.11 12.05 23.14
C PRO A 526 -4.42 11.19 22.08
N PRO A 527 -3.21 10.68 22.35
CA PRO A 527 -2.56 9.71 21.48
C PRO A 527 -3.38 8.42 21.39
N ARG A 528 -3.37 7.79 20.23
CA ARG A 528 -3.98 6.46 20.04
C ARG A 528 -3.13 5.40 20.73
N GLU A 529 -3.74 4.51 21.50
CA GLU A 529 -3.02 3.40 22.14
C GLU A 529 -2.34 2.48 21.11
N GLU A 530 -2.99 2.22 19.99
CA GLU A 530 -2.44 1.42 18.88
C GLU A 530 -1.19 2.08 18.28
N ALA A 531 -1.14 3.42 18.26
CA ALA A 531 0.02 4.15 17.75
C ALA A 531 1.24 3.95 18.65
N LYS A 532 1.06 3.88 19.98
CA LYS A 532 2.15 3.60 20.92
C LYS A 532 2.78 2.23 20.68
N VAL A 533 1.94 1.19 20.56
CA VAL A 533 2.39 -0.17 20.24
C VAL A 533 3.10 -0.21 18.88
N ALA A 534 2.57 0.51 17.88
CA ALA A 534 3.14 0.59 16.56
C ALA A 534 4.51 1.28 16.54
N VAL A 535 4.70 2.36 17.34
CA VAL A 535 5.98 3.05 17.50
C VAL A 535 7.03 2.11 18.12
N GLU A 536 6.68 1.34 19.14
CA GLU A 536 7.57 0.35 19.75
C GLU A 536 7.99 -0.72 18.74
N LYS A 537 7.02 -1.19 17.94
CA LYS A 537 7.28 -2.14 16.85
C LYS A 537 8.22 -1.56 15.77
N CYS A 538 8.08 -0.27 15.44
CA CYS A 538 9.01 0.44 14.56
C CYS A 538 10.43 0.48 15.12
N LYS A 539 10.60 0.80 16.41
CA LYS A 539 11.91 0.82 17.08
C LYS A 539 12.60 -0.55 16.99
N THR A 540 11.86 -1.61 17.31
CA THR A 540 12.34 -2.99 17.21
C THR A 540 12.74 -3.34 15.76
N ALA A 541 11.96 -2.87 14.78
CA ALA A 541 12.20 -3.08 13.36
C ALA A 541 13.33 -2.20 12.78
N GLY A 542 13.95 -1.35 13.58
CA GLY A 542 14.99 -0.42 13.14
C GLY A 542 14.48 0.73 12.27
N ILE A 543 13.20 1.11 12.43
CA ILE A 543 12.54 2.19 11.71
C ILE A 543 12.43 3.39 12.66
N LYS A 544 12.94 4.54 12.26
CA LYS A 544 12.79 5.78 13.03
C LYS A 544 11.43 6.42 12.76
N VAL A 545 10.68 6.68 13.82
CA VAL A 545 9.43 7.45 13.73
C VAL A 545 9.75 8.91 14.02
N VAL A 546 9.26 9.82 13.18
CA VAL A 546 9.44 11.27 13.27
C VAL A 546 8.06 11.92 13.27
N MET A 547 7.78 12.70 14.30
CA MET A 547 6.54 13.48 14.39
C MET A 547 6.74 14.86 13.76
N ILE A 548 5.82 15.26 12.88
CA ILE A 548 5.84 16.56 12.20
C ILE A 548 4.47 17.21 12.44
N THR A 549 4.42 18.42 13.04
CA THR A 549 3.15 19.05 13.40
C THR A 549 3.17 20.58 13.32
N GLY A 550 1.99 21.17 13.07
CA GLY A 550 1.76 22.62 13.24
C GLY A 550 1.63 23.07 14.70
N ASP A 551 1.51 22.14 15.66
CA ASP A 551 1.31 22.42 17.07
C ASP A 551 2.54 23.06 17.75
N HIS A 552 2.30 23.62 18.93
CA HIS A 552 3.35 24.18 19.78
C HIS A 552 4.32 23.08 20.24
N LYS A 553 5.63 23.43 20.37
CA LYS A 553 6.69 22.50 20.77
C LYS A 553 6.37 21.74 22.07
N ILE A 554 5.80 22.41 23.07
CA ILE A 554 5.46 21.79 24.36
C ILE A 554 4.43 20.66 24.16
N THR A 555 3.35 20.92 23.43
CA THR A 555 2.32 19.92 23.12
C THR A 555 2.86 18.75 22.33
N ALA A 556 3.63 19.04 21.28
CA ALA A 556 4.24 18.03 20.44
C ALA A 556 5.20 17.13 21.23
N THR A 557 6.04 17.73 22.08
CA THR A 557 6.99 17.02 22.94
C THR A 557 6.27 16.08 23.93
N ALA A 558 5.21 16.56 24.60
CA ALA A 558 4.47 15.76 25.58
C ALA A 558 3.79 14.54 24.92
N ILE A 559 3.14 14.73 23.76
CA ILE A 559 2.52 13.63 22.99
C ILE A 559 3.58 12.66 22.50
N ALA A 560 4.71 13.15 21.96
CA ALA A 560 5.80 12.32 21.47
C ALA A 560 6.42 11.47 22.60
N LYS A 561 6.53 11.99 23.83
CA LYS A 561 6.96 11.24 25.00
C LYS A 561 5.95 10.15 25.39
N LYS A 562 4.65 10.48 25.43
CA LYS A 562 3.57 9.50 25.71
C LYS A 562 3.60 8.33 24.71
N LEU A 563 3.89 8.61 23.43
CA LEU A 563 4.02 7.62 22.35
C LEU A 563 5.37 6.89 22.33
N GLY A 564 6.36 7.37 23.08
CA GLY A 564 7.72 6.82 23.06
C GLY A 564 8.54 7.22 21.83
N ILE A 565 8.14 8.22 21.03
CA ILE A 565 8.89 8.73 19.88
C ILE A 565 10.13 9.50 20.33
N LEU A 566 10.01 10.23 21.44
CA LEU A 566 11.00 11.14 21.98
C LEU A 566 11.47 10.63 23.35
N GLU A 567 12.77 10.67 23.61
CA GLU A 567 13.36 10.36 24.92
C GLU A 567 13.82 11.65 25.63
N ASN A 568 14.42 12.59 24.90
CA ASN A 568 14.94 13.83 25.42
C ASN A 568 14.37 15.05 24.70
N ASP A 569 14.20 16.17 25.41
CA ASP A 569 13.56 17.38 24.86
C ASP A 569 14.40 18.10 23.79
N ASP A 570 15.71 17.88 23.76
CA ASP A 570 16.63 18.40 22.74
C ASP A 570 16.49 17.71 21.36
N GLU A 571 15.75 16.62 21.28
CA GLU A 571 15.36 15.99 20.00
C GLU A 571 14.17 16.69 19.31
N ALA A 572 13.60 17.73 19.93
CA ALA A 572 12.50 18.51 19.37
C ALA A 572 12.98 19.88 18.89
N ILE A 573 12.60 20.24 17.65
CA ILE A 573 12.97 21.51 16.99
C ILE A 573 11.71 22.22 16.49
N THR A 574 11.74 23.56 16.46
CA THR A 574 10.65 24.38 15.89
C THR A 574 10.92 24.77 14.43
N GLY A 575 9.86 25.11 13.69
CA GLY A 575 9.96 25.65 12.33
C GLY A 575 10.85 26.90 12.26
N ALA A 576 10.79 27.78 13.27
CA ALA A 576 11.62 28.98 13.33
C ALA A 576 13.12 28.68 13.54
N GLU A 577 13.45 27.61 14.26
CA GLU A 577 14.83 27.12 14.37
C GLU A 577 15.28 26.42 13.09
N LEU A 578 14.40 25.67 12.45
CA LEU A 578 14.64 24.99 11.17
C LEU A 578 14.87 25.98 10.02
N GLU A 579 14.17 27.12 10.01
CA GLU A 579 14.31 28.16 9.00
C GLU A 579 15.71 28.76 8.97
N LYS A 580 16.39 28.79 10.11
CA LYS A 580 17.75 29.30 10.25
C LYS A 580 18.82 28.34 9.75
N MET A 581 18.47 27.08 9.51
CA MET A 581 19.40 26.06 9.01
C MET A 581 19.39 26.02 7.49
N THR A 582 20.57 25.87 6.91
CA THR A 582 20.70 25.49 5.49
C THR A 582 20.26 24.05 5.27
N ASP A 583 19.97 23.66 4.03
CA ASP A 583 19.59 22.28 3.70
C ASP A 583 20.72 21.27 3.97
N GLU A 584 21.98 21.71 3.88
CA GLU A 584 23.15 20.92 4.21
C GLU A 584 23.26 20.69 5.73
N GLU A 585 23.09 21.74 6.53
CA GLU A 585 23.09 21.66 7.99
C GLU A 585 21.92 20.79 8.49
N LEU A 586 20.74 20.94 7.89
CA LEU A 586 19.61 20.10 8.21
C LEU A 586 19.90 18.63 7.88
N ALA A 587 20.46 18.32 6.71
CA ALA A 587 20.81 16.96 6.35
C ALA A 587 21.82 16.32 7.30
N GLN A 588 22.81 17.08 7.80
CA GLN A 588 23.79 16.60 8.79
C GLN A 588 23.17 16.33 10.15
N ASN A 589 22.17 17.11 10.56
CA ASN A 589 21.57 17.05 11.89
C ASN A 589 20.22 16.32 11.96
N VAL A 590 19.61 15.97 10.83
CA VAL A 590 18.24 15.41 10.77
C VAL A 590 18.05 14.17 11.66
N ARG A 591 19.10 13.37 11.85
CA ARG A 591 19.07 12.17 12.71
C ARG A 591 18.95 12.47 14.21
N LYS A 592 19.28 13.69 14.63
CA LYS A 592 19.15 14.12 16.03
C LYS A 592 17.71 14.39 16.42
N TYR A 593 16.90 14.85 15.46
CA TYR A 593 15.55 15.29 15.71
C TYR A 593 14.54 14.18 15.48
N SER A 594 13.59 14.06 16.40
CA SER A 594 12.45 13.14 16.35
C SER A 594 11.11 13.88 16.28
N VAL A 595 11.09 15.19 16.63
CA VAL A 595 9.89 16.03 16.65
C VAL A 595 10.16 17.36 15.98
N TYR A 596 9.31 17.74 15.04
CA TYR A 596 9.31 19.04 14.36
C TYR A 596 7.98 19.74 14.64
N ALA A 597 8.02 20.85 15.37
CA ALA A 597 6.86 21.61 15.85
C ALA A 597 6.71 22.95 15.12
N ARG A 598 5.49 23.44 14.92
CA ARG A 598 5.17 24.69 14.20
C ARG A 598 5.83 24.79 12.82
N VAL A 599 5.72 23.72 12.05
CA VAL A 599 6.30 23.64 10.70
C VAL A 599 5.31 24.03 9.62
N SER A 600 5.82 24.70 8.58
CA SER A 600 5.09 25.01 7.34
C SER A 600 5.11 23.81 6.37
N PRO A 601 4.30 23.81 5.31
CA PRO A 601 4.36 22.79 4.25
C PRO A 601 5.75 22.68 3.61
N GLU A 602 6.43 23.78 3.40
CA GLU A 602 7.80 23.82 2.86
C GLU A 602 8.80 23.12 3.78
N HIS A 603 8.68 23.31 5.09
CA HIS A 603 9.48 22.62 6.08
C HIS A 603 9.30 21.10 6.01
N LYS A 604 8.05 20.60 5.81
CA LYS A 604 7.78 19.16 5.65
C LYS A 604 8.56 18.58 4.47
N VAL A 605 8.61 19.28 3.34
CA VAL A 605 9.39 18.86 2.16
C VAL A 605 10.90 18.89 2.44
N ARG A 606 11.41 19.91 3.12
CA ARG A 606 12.83 20.01 3.50
C ARG A 606 13.26 18.87 4.41
N ILE A 607 12.42 18.49 5.39
CA ILE A 607 12.68 17.36 6.31
C ILE A 607 12.77 16.05 5.53
N VAL A 608 11.79 15.77 4.65
CA VAL A 608 11.80 14.58 3.78
C VAL A 608 13.07 14.52 2.93
N ASN A 609 13.43 15.64 2.26
CA ASN A 609 14.64 15.73 1.46
C ASN A 609 15.91 15.48 2.28
N ALA A 610 15.98 15.99 3.51
CA ALA A 610 17.13 15.81 4.39
C ALA A 610 17.34 14.33 4.77
N TRP A 611 16.27 13.59 5.03
CA TRP A 611 16.34 12.15 5.26
C TRP A 611 16.75 11.39 3.99
N GLN A 612 16.18 11.73 2.83
CA GLN A 612 16.51 11.10 1.55
C GLN A 612 17.99 11.36 1.15
N LYS A 613 18.52 12.57 1.40
CA LYS A 613 19.96 12.88 1.20
C LYS A 613 20.87 12.00 2.05
N ASN A 614 20.41 11.50 3.19
CA ASN A 614 21.14 10.55 4.03
C ASN A 614 20.98 9.08 3.59
N GLY A 615 20.35 8.83 2.45
CA GLY A 615 20.12 7.49 1.90
C GLY A 615 19.05 6.69 2.64
N GLU A 616 18.17 7.37 3.39
CA GLU A 616 17.03 6.76 4.06
C GLU A 616 15.81 6.68 3.13
N VAL A 617 14.97 5.66 3.32
CA VAL A 617 13.68 5.51 2.63
C VAL A 617 12.60 6.09 3.52
N VAL A 618 11.95 7.13 3.06
CA VAL A 618 11.00 7.92 3.84
C VAL A 618 9.57 7.59 3.46
N ALA A 619 8.79 7.12 4.42
CA ALA A 619 7.34 7.13 4.35
C ALA A 619 6.82 8.41 5.03
N MET A 620 5.89 9.12 4.40
CA MET A 620 5.26 10.33 4.93
C MET A 620 3.76 10.13 5.07
N THR A 621 3.18 10.45 6.23
CA THR A 621 1.72 10.47 6.40
C THR A 621 1.20 11.90 6.46
N GLY A 622 -0.02 12.12 5.96
CA GLY A 622 -0.68 13.41 6.02
C GLY A 622 -2.15 13.34 5.58
N ASP A 623 -2.93 14.34 5.91
CA ASP A 623 -4.37 14.41 5.63
C ASP A 623 -4.76 15.66 4.82
N GLY A 624 -3.95 16.70 4.85
CA GLY A 624 -4.29 18.01 4.32
C GLY A 624 -3.61 18.36 2.98
N VAL A 625 -4.10 19.44 2.39
CA VAL A 625 -3.47 20.08 1.23
C VAL A 625 -2.03 20.47 1.53
N ASN A 626 -1.78 20.87 2.79
CA ASN A 626 -0.46 21.28 3.27
C ASN A 626 0.57 20.13 3.29
N ASP A 627 0.10 18.89 3.32
CA ASP A 627 0.94 17.69 3.34
C ASP A 627 1.27 17.17 1.94
N SER A 628 0.43 17.51 0.98
CA SER A 628 0.48 16.96 -0.37
C SER A 628 1.84 17.10 -1.06
N PRO A 629 2.57 18.24 -0.95
CA PRO A 629 3.91 18.35 -1.51
C PRO A 629 4.91 17.37 -0.85
N ALA A 630 4.81 17.16 0.46
CA ALA A 630 5.67 16.25 1.21
C ALA A 630 5.29 14.78 0.94
N LEU A 631 3.98 14.45 0.83
CA LEU A 631 3.48 13.13 0.43
C LEU A 631 4.02 12.73 -0.94
N LYS A 632 3.94 13.64 -1.91
CA LYS A 632 4.43 13.40 -3.28
C LYS A 632 5.95 13.30 -3.34
N LYS A 633 6.67 14.00 -2.46
CA LYS A 633 8.14 14.04 -2.41
C LYS A 633 8.74 12.82 -1.71
N ALA A 634 8.06 12.28 -0.72
CA ALA A 634 8.49 11.07 0.00
C ALA A 634 8.66 9.88 -0.95
N ASP A 635 9.44 8.88 -0.52
CA ASP A 635 9.53 7.62 -1.27
C ASP A 635 8.19 6.88 -1.26
N ILE A 636 7.41 7.06 -0.18
CA ILE A 636 6.03 6.60 -0.04
C ILE A 636 5.19 7.68 0.66
N GLY A 637 4.18 8.19 -0.02
CA GLY A 637 3.13 9.00 0.57
C GLY A 637 1.99 8.12 1.07
N CYS A 638 1.52 8.35 2.31
CA CYS A 638 0.39 7.68 2.92
C CYS A 638 -0.66 8.72 3.33
N ALA A 639 -1.79 8.78 2.64
CA ALA A 639 -2.87 9.70 2.97
C ALA A 639 -3.93 9.06 3.86
N MET A 640 -4.58 9.88 4.67
CA MET A 640 -5.76 9.49 5.44
C MET A 640 -6.96 9.27 4.52
N GLY A 641 -7.77 8.27 4.80
CA GLY A 641 -8.90 7.87 3.95
C GLY A 641 -10.21 8.54 4.35
N ILE A 642 -10.44 8.79 5.64
CA ILE A 642 -11.65 9.39 6.19
C ILE A 642 -11.51 10.92 6.21
N VAL A 643 -10.54 11.44 6.97
CA VAL A 643 -10.34 12.90 7.14
C VAL A 643 -9.50 13.52 6.01
N GLY A 644 -8.78 12.68 5.25
CA GLY A 644 -7.88 13.15 4.21
C GLY A 644 -8.60 13.85 3.06
N THR A 645 -8.06 15.01 2.65
CA THR A 645 -8.51 15.71 1.44
C THR A 645 -8.19 14.89 0.19
N ASP A 646 -8.94 15.08 -0.87
CA ASP A 646 -8.71 14.38 -2.14
C ASP A 646 -7.31 14.67 -2.70
N VAL A 647 -6.80 15.87 -2.46
CA VAL A 647 -5.41 16.25 -2.82
C VAL A 647 -4.39 15.38 -2.14
N ALA A 648 -4.53 15.19 -0.82
CA ALA A 648 -3.64 14.32 -0.06
C ALA A 648 -3.73 12.88 -0.58
N LYS A 649 -4.96 12.38 -0.81
CA LYS A 649 -5.20 11.06 -1.38
C LYS A 649 -4.58 10.91 -2.77
N GLU A 650 -4.68 11.94 -3.62
CA GLU A 650 -4.11 11.89 -4.98
C GLU A 650 -2.58 11.94 -4.97
N ALA A 651 -1.99 12.76 -4.11
CA ALA A 651 -0.53 12.85 -3.95
C ALA A 651 0.10 11.58 -3.39
N ALA A 652 -0.68 10.78 -2.64
CA ALA A 652 -0.20 9.61 -1.93
C ALA A 652 -0.15 8.34 -2.79
N ASP A 653 0.73 7.41 -2.40
CA ASP A 653 0.84 6.06 -2.95
C ASP A 653 -0.05 5.05 -2.24
N VAL A 654 -0.38 5.32 -0.97
CA VAL A 654 -1.18 4.47 -0.10
C VAL A 654 -2.26 5.31 0.57
N ILE A 655 -3.47 4.78 0.69
CA ILE A 655 -4.59 5.40 1.41
C ILE A 655 -4.94 4.50 2.61
N LEU A 656 -4.98 5.10 3.79
CA LEU A 656 -5.30 4.43 5.06
C LEU A 656 -6.78 4.62 5.37
N THR A 657 -7.60 3.59 5.16
CA THR A 657 -9.06 3.71 5.28
C THR A 657 -9.59 3.86 6.71
N ASP A 658 -8.73 3.73 7.70
CA ASP A 658 -9.02 3.87 9.14
C ASP A 658 -8.28 5.03 9.81
N ASP A 659 -7.56 5.84 9.05
CA ASP A 659 -6.77 6.99 9.51
C ASP A 659 -5.82 6.65 10.67
N ASN A 660 -5.26 5.45 10.71
CA ASN A 660 -4.50 4.94 11.85
C ASN A 660 -3.01 4.72 11.50
N PHE A 661 -2.11 5.28 12.31
CA PHE A 661 -0.67 5.07 12.18
C PHE A 661 -0.28 3.58 12.26
N ALA A 662 -0.98 2.78 13.09
CA ALA A 662 -0.71 1.35 13.22
C ALA A 662 -0.92 0.59 11.89
N THR A 663 -1.79 1.09 11.04
CA THR A 663 -2.02 0.55 9.69
C THR A 663 -0.82 0.77 8.77
N VAL A 664 -0.12 1.91 8.88
CA VAL A 664 1.16 2.12 8.15
C VAL A 664 2.17 1.05 8.54
N VAL A 665 2.33 0.80 9.84
CA VAL A 665 3.28 -0.19 10.36
C VAL A 665 2.90 -1.61 9.92
N SER A 666 1.61 -1.93 9.93
CA SER A 666 1.08 -3.20 9.41
C SER A 666 1.31 -3.35 7.90
N ALA A 667 1.22 -2.26 7.14
CA ALA A 667 1.50 -2.25 5.72
C ALA A 667 3.00 -2.41 5.43
N VAL A 668 3.89 -1.83 6.25
CA VAL A 668 5.34 -2.08 6.20
C VAL A 668 5.64 -3.57 6.45
N GLU A 669 5.04 -4.18 7.45
CA GLU A 669 5.17 -5.61 7.74
C GLU A 669 4.75 -6.47 6.55
N GLU A 670 3.59 -6.17 5.95
CA GLU A 670 3.12 -6.87 4.74
C GLU A 670 4.04 -6.62 3.54
N GLY A 671 4.55 -5.40 3.35
CA GLY A 671 5.53 -5.10 2.32
C GLY A 671 6.81 -5.93 2.45
N ARG A 672 7.36 -6.05 3.66
CA ARG A 672 8.50 -6.93 3.97
C ARG A 672 8.18 -8.40 3.67
N ARG A 673 6.98 -8.87 4.04
CA ARG A 673 6.54 -10.23 3.76
C ARG A 673 6.45 -10.52 2.26
N ILE A 674 5.87 -9.59 1.50
CA ILE A 674 5.74 -9.71 0.04
C ILE A 674 7.13 -9.78 -0.60
N TYR A 675 8.04 -8.90 -0.19
CA TYR A 675 9.41 -8.89 -0.68
C TYR A 675 10.14 -10.21 -0.36
N ASP A 676 10.04 -10.71 0.88
CA ASP A 676 10.60 -12.01 1.27
C ASP A 676 10.04 -13.15 0.41
N ASN A 677 8.73 -13.15 0.13
CA ASN A 677 8.09 -14.19 -0.67
C ASN A 677 8.54 -14.13 -2.13
N ILE A 678 8.75 -12.92 -2.69
CA ILE A 678 9.34 -12.78 -4.02
C ILE A 678 10.76 -13.32 -4.05
N LEU A 679 11.58 -13.04 -3.03
CA LEU A 679 12.93 -13.58 -2.93
C LEU A 679 12.93 -15.11 -2.85
N LYS A 680 11.98 -15.73 -2.15
CA LYS A 680 11.81 -17.20 -2.11
C LYS A 680 11.49 -17.76 -3.49
N VAL A 681 10.57 -17.12 -4.23
CA VAL A 681 10.24 -17.53 -5.61
C VAL A 681 11.46 -17.44 -6.52
N ILE A 682 12.18 -16.31 -6.46
CA ILE A 682 13.40 -16.12 -7.25
C ILE A 682 14.45 -17.20 -6.89
N GLN A 683 14.69 -17.44 -5.60
CA GLN A 683 15.64 -18.45 -5.15
C GLN A 683 15.25 -19.85 -5.65
N PHE A 684 13.96 -20.22 -5.55
CA PHE A 684 13.44 -21.50 -5.98
C PHE A 684 13.69 -21.70 -7.48
N LEU A 685 13.13 -20.82 -8.32
CA LEU A 685 13.24 -20.95 -9.78
C LEU A 685 14.70 -20.91 -10.28
N LEU A 686 15.52 -20.02 -9.72
CA LEU A 686 16.91 -19.94 -10.15
C LEU A 686 17.75 -21.14 -9.71
N SER A 687 17.50 -21.71 -8.52
CA SER A 687 18.21 -22.91 -8.10
C SER A 687 17.84 -24.13 -8.94
N SER A 688 16.58 -24.26 -9.34
CA SER A 688 16.12 -25.29 -10.29
C SER A 688 16.83 -25.14 -11.63
N ASN A 689 16.76 -23.96 -12.26
CA ASN A 689 17.39 -23.71 -13.57
C ASN A 689 18.92 -23.93 -13.54
N VAL A 690 19.60 -23.50 -12.44
CA VAL A 690 21.04 -23.80 -12.28
C VAL A 690 21.28 -25.29 -12.17
N GLY A 691 20.39 -26.05 -11.50
CA GLY A 691 20.45 -27.51 -11.44
C GLY A 691 20.34 -28.15 -12.83
N GLU A 692 19.36 -27.73 -13.61
CA GLU A 692 19.17 -28.19 -14.99
C GLU A 692 20.40 -27.93 -15.89
N ILE A 693 20.94 -26.71 -15.83
CA ILE A 693 22.15 -26.32 -16.56
C ILE A 693 23.31 -27.22 -16.17
N ILE A 694 23.53 -27.49 -14.87
CA ILE A 694 24.58 -28.36 -14.36
C ILE A 694 24.40 -29.77 -14.88
N VAL A 695 23.17 -30.30 -14.85
CA VAL A 695 22.85 -31.63 -15.35
C VAL A 695 23.27 -31.78 -16.80
N LEU A 696 22.76 -30.90 -17.66
CA LEU A 696 23.01 -30.96 -19.11
C LEU A 696 24.50 -30.75 -19.46
N PHE A 697 25.15 -29.80 -18.78
CA PHE A 697 26.54 -29.47 -19.00
C PHE A 697 27.45 -30.66 -18.62
N PHE A 698 27.32 -31.18 -17.40
CA PHE A 698 28.17 -32.27 -16.92
C PHE A 698 27.82 -33.59 -17.59
N ALA A 699 26.56 -33.85 -17.91
CA ALA A 699 26.21 -35.08 -18.67
C ALA A 699 26.86 -35.06 -20.06
N THR A 700 26.86 -33.93 -20.76
CA THR A 700 27.53 -33.82 -22.07
C THR A 700 29.04 -33.96 -21.94
N LEU A 701 29.65 -33.31 -20.93
CA LEU A 701 31.07 -33.37 -20.69
C LEU A 701 31.55 -34.79 -20.33
N LEU A 702 30.76 -35.50 -19.51
CA LEU A 702 31.07 -36.81 -19.00
C LEU A 702 30.58 -37.96 -19.88
N THR A 703 29.96 -37.68 -21.03
CA THR A 703 29.48 -38.71 -21.97
C THR A 703 30.53 -39.83 -22.28
N PRO A 704 31.80 -39.48 -22.58
CA PRO A 704 32.80 -40.51 -22.87
C PRO A 704 33.11 -41.41 -21.65
N LEU A 705 33.06 -40.87 -20.45
CA LEU A 705 33.21 -41.64 -19.20
C LEU A 705 32.01 -42.55 -18.97
N PHE A 706 30.79 -42.10 -19.16
CA PHE A 706 29.58 -42.91 -19.01
C PHE A 706 29.56 -44.05 -20.00
N SER A 707 29.89 -43.81 -21.30
CA SER A 707 30.02 -44.82 -22.31
C SER A 707 31.01 -45.92 -21.86
N LYS A 708 32.20 -45.53 -21.36
CA LYS A 708 33.21 -46.42 -20.88
C LYS A 708 32.81 -47.19 -19.61
N TRP A 709 32.23 -46.52 -18.62
CA TRP A 709 31.87 -47.14 -17.33
C TRP A 709 30.70 -48.09 -17.43
N PHE A 710 29.71 -47.79 -18.27
CA PHE A 710 28.48 -48.56 -18.41
C PHE A 710 28.44 -49.42 -19.67
N GLY A 711 29.51 -49.40 -20.50
CA GLY A 711 29.65 -50.21 -21.70
C GLY A 711 28.66 -49.85 -22.80
N ILE A 712 28.26 -48.57 -22.91
CA ILE A 712 27.35 -48.07 -23.92
C ILE A 712 28.13 -47.82 -25.21
N THR A 713 27.72 -48.48 -26.30
CA THR A 713 28.42 -48.42 -27.58
C THR A 713 28.00 -47.24 -28.48
N ASP A 714 26.75 -46.83 -28.38
CA ASP A 714 26.23 -45.69 -29.12
C ASP A 714 26.29 -44.40 -28.26
N ILE A 715 27.33 -43.62 -28.47
CA ILE A 715 27.55 -42.34 -27.82
C ILE A 715 26.50 -41.31 -28.20
N ASN A 716 25.95 -41.40 -29.43
CA ASN A 716 24.96 -40.42 -29.88
C ASN A 716 23.63 -40.55 -29.17
N SER A 717 23.19 -41.75 -28.85
CA SER A 717 21.94 -41.94 -28.09
C SER A 717 22.04 -41.59 -26.60
N LEU A 718 23.27 -41.32 -26.07
CA LEU A 718 23.46 -41.00 -24.66
C LEU A 718 23.10 -39.53 -24.34
N GLU A 719 21.82 -39.30 -24.08
CA GLU A 719 21.28 -38.07 -23.57
C GLU A 719 20.70 -38.25 -22.17
N ILE A 720 20.86 -37.31 -21.27
CA ILE A 720 20.36 -37.41 -19.89
C ILE A 720 18.90 -37.01 -19.75
N LEU A 721 18.50 -35.97 -20.42
CA LEU A 721 17.14 -35.42 -20.43
C LEU A 721 16.75 -35.01 -21.84
N LEU A 722 15.54 -35.33 -22.22
CA LEU A 722 14.96 -34.89 -23.46
C LEU A 722 14.39 -33.44 -23.35
N PRO A 723 14.31 -32.68 -24.42
CA PRO A 723 13.71 -31.34 -24.39
C PRO A 723 12.32 -31.30 -23.73
N ILE A 724 11.49 -32.31 -23.97
CA ILE A 724 10.15 -32.42 -23.41
C ILE A 724 10.17 -32.58 -21.89
N HIS A 725 11.18 -33.27 -21.32
CA HIS A 725 11.35 -33.44 -19.88
C HIS A 725 11.55 -32.06 -19.21
N ILE A 726 12.48 -31.26 -19.72
CA ILE A 726 12.84 -29.93 -19.19
C ILE A 726 11.63 -29.00 -19.26
N LEU A 727 10.97 -28.95 -20.44
CA LEU A 727 9.80 -28.10 -20.62
C LEU A 727 8.65 -28.48 -19.69
N TRP A 728 8.45 -29.79 -19.45
CA TRP A 728 7.44 -30.23 -18.48
C TRP A 728 7.77 -29.75 -17.07
N ILE A 729 9.03 -29.86 -16.66
CA ILE A 729 9.47 -29.43 -15.33
C ILE A 729 9.24 -27.94 -15.17
N ASN A 730 9.82 -27.12 -16.02
CA ASN A 730 9.75 -25.66 -15.90
C ASN A 730 8.32 -25.10 -15.98
N LEU A 731 7.50 -25.70 -16.85
CA LEU A 731 6.17 -25.17 -17.12
C LEU A 731 5.10 -25.70 -16.19
N VAL A 732 5.15 -27.02 -15.89
CA VAL A 732 4.07 -27.73 -15.20
C VAL A 732 4.41 -27.95 -13.72
N THR A 733 5.61 -28.46 -13.42
CA THR A 733 5.95 -28.81 -12.03
C THR A 733 6.37 -27.60 -11.21
N ASP A 734 7.11 -26.64 -11.76
CA ASP A 734 7.67 -25.53 -11.00
C ASP A 734 6.71 -24.32 -10.87
N SER A 735 5.88 -24.10 -11.86
CA SER A 735 5.01 -22.92 -11.89
C SER A 735 4.02 -22.85 -10.73
N LEU A 736 3.36 -23.96 -10.39
CA LEU A 736 2.35 -23.99 -9.30
C LEU A 736 2.97 -23.81 -7.92
N PRO A 737 4.06 -24.53 -7.54
CA PRO A 737 4.77 -24.32 -6.27
C PRO A 737 5.35 -22.90 -6.16
N ALA A 738 5.98 -22.37 -7.21
CA ALA A 738 6.49 -21.01 -7.25
C ALA A 738 5.39 -19.98 -6.92
N LEU A 739 4.24 -20.08 -7.58
CA LEU A 739 3.10 -19.21 -7.31
C LEU A 739 2.57 -19.37 -5.88
N SER A 740 2.63 -20.59 -5.34
CA SER A 740 2.11 -20.88 -4.00
C SER A 740 2.98 -20.33 -2.88
N LEU A 741 4.26 -20.05 -3.12
CA LEU A 741 5.15 -19.33 -2.21
C LEU A 741 4.67 -17.89 -1.92
N ALA A 742 3.89 -17.28 -2.83
CA ALA A 742 3.25 -15.98 -2.60
C ALA A 742 2.35 -15.95 -1.35
N PHE A 743 1.80 -17.10 -0.97
CA PHE A 743 0.90 -17.22 0.18
C PHE A 743 1.62 -17.56 1.49
N ASP A 744 2.94 -17.69 1.45
CA ASP A 744 3.70 -18.05 2.64
C ASP A 744 3.49 -17.00 3.76
N PRO A 745 3.30 -17.43 5.01
CA PRO A 745 3.14 -16.52 6.14
C PRO A 745 4.42 -15.70 6.37
N ALA A 746 4.30 -14.58 7.07
CA ALA A 746 5.45 -13.79 7.50
C ALA A 746 6.33 -14.62 8.45
N ASN A 747 7.63 -14.45 8.34
CA ASN A 747 8.54 -14.99 9.35
C ASN A 747 8.31 -14.26 10.68
N SER A 748 8.41 -14.96 11.81
CA SER A 748 8.18 -14.40 13.15
C SER A 748 9.11 -13.23 13.50
N ASP A 749 10.26 -13.14 12.86
CA ASP A 749 11.30 -12.11 13.06
C ASP A 749 11.25 -10.97 12.06
N ILE A 750 10.16 -10.85 11.27
CA ILE A 750 10.10 -9.89 10.16
C ILE A 750 10.16 -8.43 10.62
N MET A 751 9.63 -8.13 11.80
CA MET A 751 9.70 -6.82 12.44
C MET A 751 10.78 -6.72 13.54
N GLU A 752 11.68 -7.69 13.63
CA GLU A 752 12.88 -7.65 14.46
C GLU A 752 14.15 -7.36 13.63
N ARG A 753 14.02 -7.39 12.32
CA ARG A 753 15.11 -7.15 11.37
C ARG A 753 15.17 -5.66 10.97
N LYS A 754 16.40 -5.14 10.80
CA LYS A 754 16.60 -3.81 10.22
C LYS A 754 16.12 -3.78 8.76
N PRO A 755 15.67 -2.62 8.25
CA PRO A 755 15.26 -2.46 6.87
C PRO A 755 16.40 -2.78 5.88
N VAL A 756 16.06 -3.32 4.74
CA VAL A 756 17.01 -3.53 3.64
C VAL A 756 17.32 -2.20 2.99
N LYS A 757 18.60 -1.80 2.93
CA LYS A 757 19.02 -0.52 2.33
C LYS A 757 18.65 -0.46 0.84
N PRO A 758 18.15 0.70 0.36
CA PRO A 758 17.93 0.92 -1.06
C PRO A 758 19.22 0.71 -1.84
N GLY A 759 19.11 0.09 -3.02
CA GLY A 759 20.28 -0.16 -3.88
C GLY A 759 21.01 -1.48 -3.62
N LYS A 760 20.78 -2.18 -2.51
CA LYS A 760 21.19 -3.60 -2.43
C LYS A 760 20.40 -4.37 -3.49
N GLY A 761 21.11 -5.07 -4.38
CA GLY A 761 20.50 -5.90 -5.43
C GLY A 761 19.66 -7.02 -4.81
N VAL A 762 18.77 -7.59 -5.61
CA VAL A 762 18.04 -8.82 -5.28
C VAL A 762 19.01 -9.94 -4.89
N PHE A 763 20.21 -9.92 -5.46
CA PHE A 763 21.30 -10.89 -5.21
C PHE A 763 22.26 -10.36 -4.15
N THR A 764 21.98 -10.71 -2.91
CA THR A 764 22.99 -10.66 -1.84
C THR A 764 23.99 -11.81 -2.01
N LYS A 765 25.20 -11.67 -1.43
CA LYS A 765 26.19 -12.77 -1.43
C LYS A 765 25.59 -14.08 -0.89
N GLY A 766 24.77 -13.97 0.16
CA GLY A 766 24.10 -15.14 0.74
C GLY A 766 23.08 -15.78 -0.20
N MET A 767 22.29 -15.00 -0.93
CA MET A 767 21.33 -15.52 -1.91
C MET A 767 22.04 -16.20 -3.09
N THR A 768 23.08 -15.54 -3.64
CA THR A 768 23.87 -16.11 -4.74
C THR A 768 24.49 -17.46 -4.33
N TRP A 769 25.05 -17.52 -3.12
CA TRP A 769 25.59 -18.77 -2.59
C TRP A 769 24.52 -19.86 -2.50
N ARG A 770 23.33 -19.53 -1.97
CA ARG A 770 22.21 -20.49 -1.87
C ARG A 770 21.78 -21.01 -3.23
N VAL A 771 21.58 -20.13 -4.21
CA VAL A 771 21.21 -20.55 -5.57
C VAL A 771 22.25 -21.50 -6.16
N ILE A 772 23.55 -21.18 -6.01
CA ILE A 772 24.63 -22.00 -6.58
C ILE A 772 24.70 -23.38 -5.90
N TYR A 773 24.79 -23.48 -4.56
CA TYR A 773 24.93 -24.76 -3.91
C TYR A 773 23.68 -25.64 -4.02
N GLN A 774 22.47 -25.00 -4.02
CA GLN A 774 21.22 -25.72 -4.22
C GLN A 774 21.10 -26.25 -5.64
N GLY A 775 21.51 -25.47 -6.65
CA GLY A 775 21.61 -25.95 -8.02
C GLY A 775 22.60 -27.07 -8.20
N ILE A 776 23.80 -26.98 -7.58
CA ILE A 776 24.79 -28.09 -7.59
C ILE A 776 24.21 -29.35 -6.91
N MET A 777 23.47 -29.17 -5.83
CA MET A 777 22.82 -30.29 -5.12
C MET A 777 21.79 -30.99 -6.02
N ILE A 778 20.84 -30.22 -6.60
CA ILE A 778 19.79 -30.74 -7.48
C ILE A 778 20.41 -31.39 -8.70
N GLY A 779 21.34 -30.72 -9.37
CA GLY A 779 22.05 -31.26 -10.53
C GLY A 779 22.87 -32.52 -10.23
N GLY A 780 23.56 -32.54 -9.09
CA GLY A 780 24.33 -33.70 -8.63
C GLY A 780 23.46 -34.92 -8.33
N LEU A 781 22.31 -34.71 -7.65
CA LEU A 781 21.35 -35.80 -7.38
C LEU A 781 20.74 -36.35 -8.68
N THR A 782 20.45 -35.51 -9.64
CA THR A 782 19.92 -35.90 -10.96
C THR A 782 20.94 -36.68 -11.77
N LEU A 783 22.22 -36.24 -11.78
CA LEU A 783 23.31 -36.98 -12.40
C LEU A 783 23.52 -38.35 -11.72
N ALA A 784 23.46 -38.43 -10.39
CA ALA A 784 23.53 -39.67 -9.66
C ALA A 784 22.38 -40.61 -10.03
N ALA A 785 21.16 -40.10 -10.14
CA ALA A 785 19.98 -40.85 -10.58
C ALA A 785 20.18 -41.45 -11.97
N PHE A 786 20.70 -40.64 -12.91
CA PHE A 786 21.03 -41.10 -14.24
C PHE A 786 22.04 -42.25 -14.21
N MET A 787 23.16 -42.12 -13.49
CA MET A 787 24.19 -43.14 -13.36
C MET A 787 23.68 -44.45 -12.70
N ILE A 788 22.81 -44.31 -11.69
CA ILE A 788 22.17 -45.48 -11.05
C ILE A 788 21.31 -46.21 -12.09
N GLY A 789 20.46 -45.49 -12.84
CA GLY A 789 19.63 -46.09 -13.89
C GLY A 789 20.44 -46.82 -14.95
N LEU A 790 21.54 -46.20 -15.41
CA LEU A 790 22.47 -46.85 -16.34
C LEU A 790 23.09 -48.15 -15.75
N GLY A 791 23.43 -48.14 -14.46
CA GLY A 791 24.13 -49.26 -13.82
C GLY A 791 23.24 -50.43 -13.36
N THR A 792 21.97 -50.13 -13.00
CA THR A 792 21.04 -51.16 -12.50
C THR A 792 20.36 -51.95 -13.61
N THR A 793 20.26 -51.40 -14.83
CA THR A 793 19.59 -52.03 -15.97
C THR A 793 20.49 -53.14 -16.57
N LYS A 794 20.13 -54.39 -16.36
CA LYS A 794 20.91 -55.59 -16.81
C LYS A 794 20.20 -56.38 -17.89
N ILE A 795 18.94 -56.11 -18.16
CA ILE A 795 18.07 -56.87 -19.05
C ILE A 795 17.38 -55.90 -20.02
N PRO A 796 17.30 -56.21 -21.32
CA PRO A 796 16.53 -55.43 -22.28
C PRO A 796 15.04 -55.34 -21.90
N ILE A 797 14.44 -54.17 -22.05
CA ILE A 797 13.05 -53.86 -21.73
C ILE A 797 12.28 -53.62 -23.00
N ASN A 798 11.07 -54.18 -23.12
CA ASN A 798 10.10 -53.87 -24.21
C ASN A 798 10.66 -54.05 -25.67
N GLY A 799 11.57 -54.98 -25.90
CA GLY A 799 12.11 -55.21 -27.27
C GLY A 799 13.23 -54.24 -27.69
N LEU A 800 13.67 -53.39 -26.80
CA LEU A 800 14.79 -52.45 -27.02
C LEU A 800 16.12 -53.21 -26.87
N THR A 801 17.21 -52.68 -27.39
CA THR A 801 18.56 -53.14 -27.10
C THR A 801 18.91 -52.86 -25.63
N LEU A 802 19.91 -53.57 -25.09
CA LEU A 802 20.37 -53.36 -23.71
C LEU A 802 20.86 -51.91 -23.46
N ASP A 803 21.57 -51.35 -24.44
CA ASP A 803 22.07 -49.96 -24.36
C ASP A 803 20.91 -48.94 -24.34
N GLN A 804 19.92 -49.13 -25.22
CA GLN A 804 18.70 -48.27 -25.23
C GLN A 804 17.94 -48.40 -23.91
N SER A 805 17.77 -49.63 -23.39
CA SER A 805 17.09 -49.86 -22.11
C SER A 805 17.80 -49.16 -20.93
N LYS A 806 19.16 -49.22 -20.88
CA LYS A 806 19.96 -48.49 -19.88
C LYS A 806 19.72 -46.99 -19.97
N ILE A 807 19.77 -46.44 -21.18
CA ILE A 807 19.61 -44.98 -21.43
C ILE A 807 18.19 -44.51 -21.02
N GLU A 808 17.14 -45.19 -21.47
CA GLU A 808 15.76 -44.82 -21.15
C GLU A 808 15.46 -44.94 -19.66
N VAL A 809 15.97 -45.99 -18.94
CA VAL A 809 15.83 -46.07 -17.50
C VAL A 809 16.63 -44.97 -16.80
N GLY A 810 17.86 -44.67 -17.27
CA GLY A 810 18.64 -43.56 -16.75
C GLY A 810 17.94 -42.20 -16.93
N GLN A 811 17.40 -41.91 -18.11
CA GLN A 811 16.64 -40.74 -18.42
C GLN A 811 15.40 -40.59 -17.54
N THR A 812 14.66 -41.70 -17.35
CA THR A 812 13.49 -41.72 -16.48
C THR A 812 13.83 -41.41 -15.03
N MET A 813 14.91 -42.07 -14.51
CA MET A 813 15.43 -41.83 -13.17
C MET A 813 15.85 -40.33 -13.00
N ALA A 814 16.54 -39.79 -14.01
CA ALA A 814 16.96 -38.39 -14.00
C ALA A 814 15.73 -37.43 -14.01
N PHE A 815 14.78 -37.65 -14.94
CA PHE A 815 13.58 -36.85 -15.07
C PHE A 815 12.74 -36.81 -13.80
N VAL A 816 12.41 -37.98 -13.26
CA VAL A 816 11.59 -38.09 -12.05
C VAL A 816 12.33 -37.55 -10.82
N THR A 817 13.64 -37.80 -10.69
CA THR A 817 14.44 -37.24 -9.60
C THR A 817 14.48 -35.72 -9.69
N LEU A 818 14.74 -35.14 -10.85
CA LEU A 818 14.75 -33.69 -11.04
C LEU A 818 13.39 -33.08 -10.69
N ALA A 819 12.32 -33.54 -11.32
CA ALA A 819 10.98 -33.02 -11.09
C ALA A 819 10.50 -33.10 -9.63
N LEU A 820 10.68 -34.25 -8.98
CA LEU A 820 10.21 -34.44 -7.61
C LEU A 820 11.16 -33.88 -6.56
N SER A 821 12.49 -33.82 -6.83
CA SER A 821 13.45 -33.21 -5.92
C SER A 821 13.24 -31.66 -5.83
N GLU A 822 12.85 -31.00 -6.93
CA GLU A 822 12.45 -29.59 -6.93
C GLU A 822 11.18 -29.37 -6.12
N LEU A 823 10.18 -30.25 -6.23
CA LEU A 823 8.98 -30.21 -5.40
C LEU A 823 9.27 -30.40 -3.89
N THR A 824 10.25 -31.19 -3.53
CA THR A 824 10.69 -31.31 -2.12
C THR A 824 11.54 -30.10 -1.72
N HIS A 825 12.35 -29.58 -2.63
CA HIS A 825 13.22 -28.43 -2.40
C HIS A 825 12.42 -27.13 -2.12
N VAL A 826 11.22 -26.97 -2.68
CA VAL A 826 10.39 -25.78 -2.43
C VAL A 826 10.13 -25.55 -0.95
N PHE A 827 10.05 -26.60 -0.12
CA PHE A 827 9.92 -26.48 1.33
C PHE A 827 11.19 -25.92 1.99
N ASN A 828 12.37 -26.16 1.41
CA ASN A 828 13.63 -25.67 1.94
C ASN A 828 13.79 -24.15 1.80
N VAL A 829 13.28 -23.57 0.71
CA VAL A 829 13.38 -22.12 0.42
C VAL A 829 12.42 -21.27 1.25
N ARG A 830 11.41 -21.88 1.91
CA ARG A 830 10.46 -21.15 2.78
C ARG A 830 11.15 -20.44 3.94
N ASN A 831 12.17 -21.01 4.49
CA ASN A 831 12.98 -20.37 5.52
C ASN A 831 14.45 -20.82 5.43
N ASN A 832 15.34 -19.86 5.21
CA ASN A 832 16.76 -20.13 5.03
C ASN A 832 17.53 -20.32 6.35
N LYS A 833 16.94 -19.97 7.50
CA LYS A 833 17.59 -20.05 8.83
C LYS A 833 16.99 -21.13 9.71
N LYS A 834 15.67 -21.22 9.76
CA LYS A 834 14.94 -22.16 10.62
C LYS A 834 14.70 -23.48 9.90
N SER A 835 14.78 -24.58 10.64
CA SER A 835 14.41 -25.88 10.13
C SER A 835 12.98 -25.91 9.60
N ILE A 836 12.73 -26.68 8.56
CA ILE A 836 11.41 -26.91 7.97
C ILE A 836 10.39 -27.39 9.02
N PHE A 837 10.83 -28.18 9.98
CA PHE A 837 10.00 -28.72 11.06
C PHE A 837 9.59 -27.61 12.07
N LYS A 838 10.47 -26.63 12.32
CA LYS A 838 10.18 -25.46 13.16
C LYS A 838 9.33 -24.41 12.41
N THR A 839 9.51 -24.28 11.12
CA THR A 839 8.72 -23.37 10.27
C THR A 839 7.28 -23.85 10.14
N GLY A 840 7.04 -25.16 10.24
CA GLY A 840 5.73 -25.79 10.11
C GLY A 840 5.38 -26.07 8.63
N ILE A 841 5.38 -27.35 8.27
CA ILE A 841 5.11 -27.80 6.89
C ILE A 841 3.69 -27.40 6.46
N PHE A 842 2.71 -27.51 7.35
CA PHE A 842 1.29 -27.30 7.09
C PHE A 842 0.83 -25.83 7.16
N ASN A 843 1.71 -24.88 7.45
CA ASN A 843 1.36 -23.47 7.55
C ASN A 843 0.98 -22.81 6.21
N ASN A 844 1.30 -23.46 5.08
CA ASN A 844 0.89 -23.02 3.74
C ASN A 844 0.21 -24.19 2.99
N MET A 845 -1.10 -24.37 3.23
CA MET A 845 -1.88 -25.44 2.59
C MET A 845 -1.96 -25.31 1.07
N LYS A 846 -1.85 -24.07 0.53
CA LYS A 846 -1.83 -23.85 -0.92
C LYS A 846 -0.55 -24.40 -1.55
N LEU A 847 0.58 -24.29 -0.86
CA LEU A 847 1.84 -24.88 -1.30
C LEU A 847 1.76 -26.40 -1.30
N ILE A 848 1.21 -26.99 -0.25
CA ILE A 848 1.01 -28.44 -0.19
C ILE A 848 0.12 -28.91 -1.35
N GLY A 849 -1.01 -28.22 -1.57
CA GLY A 849 -1.89 -28.54 -2.69
C GLY A 849 -1.19 -28.44 -4.04
N ALA A 850 -0.38 -27.40 -4.26
CA ALA A 850 0.40 -27.22 -5.48
C ALA A 850 1.42 -28.34 -5.68
N VAL A 851 2.19 -28.70 -4.63
CA VAL A 851 3.18 -29.78 -4.67
C VAL A 851 2.49 -31.13 -4.96
N VAL A 852 1.36 -31.41 -4.32
CA VAL A 852 0.61 -32.66 -4.56
C VAL A 852 0.08 -32.70 -6.00
N ILE A 853 -0.49 -31.60 -6.51
CA ILE A 853 -0.98 -31.54 -7.89
C ILE A 853 0.19 -31.72 -8.89
N SER A 854 1.30 -31.02 -8.70
CA SER A 854 2.47 -31.16 -9.55
C SER A 854 3.05 -32.58 -9.51
N ALA A 855 3.14 -33.22 -8.35
CA ALA A 855 3.56 -34.58 -8.21
C ALA A 855 2.61 -35.56 -8.91
N LEU A 856 1.28 -35.38 -8.75
CA LEU A 856 0.28 -36.18 -9.44
C LEU A 856 0.40 -36.08 -10.96
N LEU A 857 0.71 -34.89 -11.50
CA LEU A 857 0.93 -34.70 -12.93
C LEU A 857 2.17 -35.45 -13.44
N VAL A 858 3.24 -35.56 -12.64
CA VAL A 858 4.38 -36.43 -12.95
C VAL A 858 3.96 -37.90 -12.92
N PHE A 859 3.18 -38.35 -11.91
CA PHE A 859 2.69 -39.73 -11.84
C PHE A 859 1.75 -40.09 -12.99
N VAL A 860 0.95 -39.15 -13.49
CA VAL A 860 0.07 -39.32 -14.68
C VAL A 860 0.91 -39.69 -15.92
N ILE A 861 2.06 -39.03 -16.14
CA ILE A 861 2.98 -39.41 -17.23
C ILE A 861 3.52 -40.82 -17.03
N LEU A 862 3.91 -41.18 -15.81
CA LEU A 862 4.46 -42.49 -15.51
C LEU A 862 3.44 -43.62 -15.66
N TRP A 863 2.14 -43.34 -15.55
CA TRP A 863 1.10 -44.35 -15.54
C TRP A 863 0.36 -44.54 -16.87
N ILE A 864 0.15 -43.51 -17.64
CA ILE A 864 -0.61 -43.55 -18.88
C ILE A 864 0.28 -44.01 -20.03
N PRO A 865 0.01 -45.17 -20.67
CA PRO A 865 0.91 -45.75 -21.69
C PRO A 865 1.24 -44.80 -22.85
N GLY A 866 0.24 -44.08 -23.39
CA GLY A 866 0.47 -43.14 -24.50
C GLY A 866 1.32 -41.94 -24.10
N LEU A 867 1.24 -41.44 -22.85
CA LEU A 867 2.12 -40.38 -22.37
C LEU A 867 3.53 -40.93 -22.12
N ARG A 868 3.66 -42.13 -21.62
CA ARG A 868 4.97 -42.75 -21.44
C ARG A 868 5.78 -42.92 -22.74
N GLU A 869 5.08 -43.27 -23.82
CA GLU A 869 5.72 -43.33 -25.14
C GLU A 869 6.21 -41.97 -25.63
N ILE A 870 5.40 -40.89 -25.45
CA ILE A 870 5.75 -39.52 -25.81
C ILE A 870 6.99 -39.04 -25.03
N PHE A 871 7.06 -39.37 -23.74
CA PHE A 871 8.17 -38.99 -22.84
C PHE A 871 9.34 -39.99 -22.85
N SER A 872 9.28 -41.04 -23.67
CA SER A 872 10.29 -42.14 -23.70
C SER A 872 10.58 -42.76 -22.30
N ILE A 873 9.49 -43.04 -21.57
CA ILE A 873 9.58 -43.56 -20.19
C ILE A 873 9.26 -45.07 -20.15
N PRO A 874 10.23 -45.94 -19.85
CA PRO A 874 9.99 -47.38 -19.61
C PRO A 874 9.34 -47.62 -18.26
N VAL A 875 8.87 -48.85 -18.03
CA VAL A 875 8.50 -49.32 -16.67
C VAL A 875 9.75 -49.46 -15.83
N LEU A 876 9.85 -48.70 -14.74
CA LEU A 876 10.99 -48.78 -13.83
C LEU A 876 10.98 -50.09 -13.03
N PRO A 877 12.13 -50.78 -12.90
CA PRO A 877 12.28 -51.85 -11.94
C PRO A 877 11.99 -51.42 -10.50
N THR A 878 11.47 -52.32 -9.67
CA THR A 878 11.11 -52.01 -8.28
C THR A 878 12.32 -51.55 -7.44
N GLU A 879 13.50 -52.03 -7.73
CA GLU A 879 14.76 -51.63 -7.06
C GLU A 879 15.03 -50.13 -7.27
N ASN A 880 14.83 -49.62 -8.48
CA ASN A 880 15.03 -48.23 -8.83
C ASN A 880 14.02 -47.28 -8.16
N ILE A 881 12.85 -47.75 -7.77
CA ILE A 881 11.83 -46.94 -7.07
C ILE A 881 12.33 -46.56 -5.67
N VAL A 882 13.00 -47.50 -4.94
CA VAL A 882 13.53 -47.19 -3.60
C VAL A 882 14.64 -46.15 -3.68
N GLU A 883 15.58 -46.34 -4.65
CA GLU A 883 16.66 -45.39 -4.89
C GLU A 883 16.14 -44.00 -5.25
N LEU A 884 15.12 -43.95 -6.10
CA LEU A 884 14.46 -42.73 -6.52
C LEU A 884 13.83 -41.99 -5.34
N VAL A 885 13.11 -42.67 -4.44
CA VAL A 885 12.54 -42.07 -3.24
C VAL A 885 13.63 -41.48 -2.34
N CYS A 886 14.75 -42.18 -2.17
CA CYS A 886 15.89 -41.66 -1.39
C CYS A 886 16.45 -40.35 -2.01
N LEU A 887 16.63 -40.32 -3.33
CA LEU A 887 17.17 -39.16 -4.05
C LEU A 887 16.22 -38.00 -4.02
N VAL A 888 14.91 -38.22 -4.14
CA VAL A 888 13.86 -37.18 -4.08
C VAL A 888 13.78 -36.51 -2.70
N LEU A 889 14.04 -37.28 -1.62
CA LEU A 889 14.03 -36.72 -0.26
C LEU A 889 15.36 -36.11 0.16
N ALA A 890 16.45 -36.45 -0.52
CA ALA A 890 17.79 -35.96 -0.22
C ALA A 890 17.94 -34.45 -0.11
N PRO A 891 17.28 -33.59 -0.95
CA PRO A 891 17.37 -32.15 -0.82
C PRO A 891 16.94 -31.62 0.55
N ILE A 892 15.92 -32.24 1.17
CA ILE A 892 15.47 -31.85 2.50
C ILE A 892 16.60 -32.14 3.52
N VAL A 893 17.15 -33.32 3.49
CA VAL A 893 18.19 -33.75 4.44
C VAL A 893 19.44 -32.88 4.29
N ILE A 894 19.92 -32.71 3.07
CA ILE A 894 21.14 -31.95 2.78
C ILE A 894 20.99 -30.49 3.24
N VAL A 895 19.87 -29.82 2.88
CA VAL A 895 19.66 -28.41 3.25
C VAL A 895 19.47 -28.27 4.76
N GLU A 896 18.79 -29.19 5.44
CA GLU A 896 18.68 -29.16 6.90
C GLU A 896 20.06 -29.33 7.59
N ILE A 897 20.95 -30.13 7.04
CA ILE A 897 22.34 -30.24 7.50
C ILE A 897 23.05 -28.89 7.32
N PHE A 898 22.92 -28.24 6.16
CA PHE A 898 23.53 -26.93 5.90
C PHE A 898 23.00 -25.87 6.85
N LYS A 899 21.69 -25.90 7.17
CA LYS A 899 21.07 -24.99 8.18
C LYS A 899 21.65 -25.26 9.57
N LEU A 900 21.82 -26.53 9.96
CA LEU A 900 22.36 -26.90 11.27
C LEU A 900 23.79 -26.38 11.48
N PHE A 901 24.62 -26.46 10.46
CA PHE A 901 26.01 -25.97 10.50
C PHE A 901 26.14 -24.48 10.15
N LYS A 902 25.03 -23.75 9.95
CA LYS A 902 25.00 -22.31 9.57
C LYS A 902 25.80 -21.98 8.29
N ILE A 903 25.89 -22.93 7.36
CA ILE A 903 26.62 -22.78 6.08
C ILE A 903 25.76 -22.03 5.04
N ASN A 904 24.52 -21.75 5.32
CA ASN A 904 23.53 -21.13 4.40
C ASN A 904 23.82 -19.68 3.99
N GLY A 905 25.01 -19.16 4.20
CA GLY A 905 25.39 -17.80 3.89
C GLY A 905 24.84 -16.84 4.92
N GLY A 906 25.70 -16.22 5.72
CA GLY A 906 25.33 -15.19 6.66
C GLY A 906 24.65 -14.02 5.94
N GLU A 907 23.67 -13.38 6.61
CA GLU A 907 23.15 -12.10 6.16
C GLU A 907 24.19 -11.01 6.42
N GLU A 908 24.45 -10.20 5.41
CA GLU A 908 25.02 -8.85 5.56
C GLU A 908 23.89 -7.81 5.65
#